data_17f9dd481a40d36cdb2de9326b62fdf2
#
_entry.id   17f9dd481a40d36cdb2de9326b62fdf2
#
_cell.length_a   1.000
_cell.length_b   1.000
_cell.length_c   1.000
_cell.angle_alpha   90.00
_cell.angle_beta   90.00
_cell.angle_gamma   90.00
#
_symmetry.space_group_name_H-M   'P 1'
#
loop_
_entity.id
_entity.type
_entity.pdbx_description
1 polymer ?
#
loop_
_entity_poly.entity_id
_entity_poly.type
_entity_poly.pdbx_seq_one_letter_code
_entity_poly.pdbx_strand_id
1 'polypeptide(L)'
;MRIVTRKWRVAALASMAGVLSAAAAPVLENDAMRILFADARRGWGVTGIVNKVAGNVRFLRDTTREIDLWQVFFAKEKDGKRLECKEVSNRSGAKRRIERDGNRTTFVFEGIDLPDEPGAVDVRATVELEPGMGGSLWTLEVTNRSRVFALTRTKYPVLKRVTDDGAGDVMMPSVNFGAFIQRKRDSKKVPDPRMVGYMGYSPMVSAFNLGDAGLYVAAHDGEGHTKYFDLKGEQNVSFYTPVENMGYLGRAAGSPGYPVCVACYKGDWWQAAKLYRKFALRQAWTAKGPICRRADYPKTMSETPLWINIHGDSAVATNTLAAAKKVYPDFATGLHWHRWNLPGHDVNYPEYFPTVPGVSNAVAACRAMGQMPMIYTNGRLWDAGTMGWRFAQPYATVQDDGTPYIERYGNRRAQGVMCPYTREWQDVMNELARRITGPEVGAPGLFMDQIGAAAPKLCFNPAHGHALGGGTYWFDGYRKLLAQAHATTFANGAFLTTEGSAEPWMDNVDGYLIVTMRLAEDVPFYPAVYSGYTTYFCSPQHGLDDETSWRYLQTREALWGVALGWFSPSFLTAPGMAAKREIVGALCRLRMKYKDFLAYGTLIDEARFAAVPARVPIKWRPRWVNRGKPQEFDAPAVIGNLWRNSADTETRLFLANISDAEQTVTLANDGFVGRTVTLPPHALEVLRPE
;
A
#
# COMPACT_ATOMS: atom_id res chain seq x y z
N MET A 1 -11.71 15.90 -26.30
CA MET A 1 -12.49 14.68 -26.51
C MET A 1 -13.52 14.58 -25.39
N ARG A 2 -14.81 14.55 -25.70
CA ARG A 2 -15.91 14.80 -24.74
C ARG A 2 -16.02 13.69 -23.72
N ILE A 3 -15.95 14.06 -22.43
CA ILE A 3 -16.25 13.19 -21.29
C ILE A 3 -17.76 13.01 -21.22
N VAL A 4 -18.23 11.78 -21.42
CA VAL A 4 -19.63 11.42 -21.28
C VAL A 4 -19.93 11.12 -19.82
N THR A 5 -20.52 12.09 -19.13
CA THR A 5 -21.13 11.88 -17.81
C THR A 5 -22.40 11.06 -17.96
N ARG A 6 -22.36 9.80 -17.60
CA ARG A 6 -23.56 8.96 -17.46
C ARG A 6 -24.32 9.35 -16.21
N LYS A 7 -25.35 10.18 -16.35
CA LYS A 7 -26.40 10.35 -15.33
C LYS A 7 -27.21 9.07 -15.23
N TRP A 8 -27.13 8.41 -14.08
CA TRP A 8 -28.05 7.32 -13.75
C TRP A 8 -29.44 7.92 -13.49
N ARG A 9 -30.39 7.60 -14.36
CA ARG A 9 -31.82 7.82 -14.09
C ARG A 9 -32.29 6.66 -13.22
N VAL A 10 -32.69 6.99 -11.99
CA VAL A 10 -33.40 6.07 -11.08
C VAL A 10 -34.79 5.85 -11.67
N ALA A 11 -35.03 4.68 -12.22
CA ALA A 11 -36.38 4.21 -12.50
C ALA A 11 -36.94 3.64 -11.18
N ALA A 12 -37.92 4.30 -10.62
CA ALA A 12 -38.69 3.83 -9.46
C ALA A 12 -39.58 2.65 -9.92
N LEU A 13 -39.10 1.45 -9.71
CA LEU A 13 -39.93 0.24 -9.69
C LEU A 13 -40.34 0.02 -8.23
N ALA A 14 -41.62 0.20 -7.95
CA ALA A 14 -42.23 -0.14 -6.66
C ALA A 14 -42.17 -1.67 -6.46
N SER A 15 -41.18 -2.18 -5.75
CA SER A 15 -41.13 -3.53 -5.24
C SER A 15 -41.83 -3.60 -3.89
N MET A 16 -42.71 -4.55 -3.68
CA MET A 16 -43.37 -4.84 -2.42
C MET A 16 -42.29 -5.18 -1.35
N ALA A 17 -41.92 -4.23 -0.53
CA ALA A 17 -41.06 -4.45 0.61
C ALA A 17 -41.84 -5.21 1.70
N GLY A 18 -41.53 -6.48 1.89
CA GLY A 18 -42.04 -7.28 3.00
C GLY A 18 -41.46 -6.75 4.34
N VAL A 19 -42.29 -6.12 5.16
CA VAL A 19 -41.94 -5.78 6.55
C VAL A 19 -41.98 -7.07 7.37
N LEU A 20 -40.80 -7.66 7.64
CA LEU A 20 -40.66 -8.79 8.54
C LEU A 20 -40.59 -8.34 10.00
N SER A 21 -41.32 -9.09 10.85
CA SER A 21 -41.35 -8.94 12.29
C SER A 21 -39.96 -8.82 12.93
N ALA A 22 -39.74 -7.85 13.81
CA ALA A 22 -38.47 -7.46 14.43
C ALA A 22 -37.86 -8.50 15.41
N ALA A 23 -38.32 -9.75 15.42
CA ALA A 23 -38.02 -10.71 16.51
C ALA A 23 -36.86 -11.70 16.16
N ALA A 24 -36.57 -11.99 14.90
CA ALA A 24 -35.55 -12.96 14.54
C ALA A 24 -34.19 -12.30 14.19
N ALA A 25 -33.10 -12.90 14.64
CA ALA A 25 -31.75 -12.49 14.26
C ALA A 25 -31.51 -12.73 12.75
N PRO A 26 -31.13 -11.70 11.96
CA PRO A 26 -30.97 -11.85 10.51
C PRO A 26 -29.78 -12.76 10.17
N VAL A 27 -29.95 -13.50 9.06
CA VAL A 27 -28.88 -14.27 8.42
C VAL A 27 -28.83 -13.88 6.96
N LEU A 28 -27.63 -13.58 6.45
CA LEU A 28 -27.36 -13.37 5.04
C LEU A 28 -26.41 -14.46 4.56
N GLU A 29 -26.73 -15.06 3.41
CA GLU A 29 -25.98 -16.23 2.94
C GLU A 29 -25.89 -16.26 1.42
N ASN A 30 -24.71 -16.64 0.93
CA ASN A 30 -24.47 -17.05 -0.45
C ASN A 30 -23.71 -18.40 -0.47
N ASP A 31 -23.21 -18.83 -1.63
CA ASP A 31 -22.52 -20.12 -1.77
C ASP A 31 -21.23 -20.20 -0.98
N ALA A 32 -20.54 -19.08 -0.73
CA ALA A 32 -19.24 -19.06 -0.09
C ALA A 32 -19.27 -18.68 1.39
N MET A 33 -20.26 -17.91 1.84
CA MET A 33 -20.28 -17.38 3.19
C MET A 33 -21.69 -17.27 3.77
N ARG A 34 -21.74 -17.32 5.12
CA ARG A 34 -22.93 -17.02 5.90
C ARG A 34 -22.58 -15.98 6.96
N ILE A 35 -23.32 -14.87 6.99
CA ILE A 35 -23.17 -13.78 7.94
C ILE A 35 -24.30 -13.85 8.97
N LEU A 36 -23.95 -13.90 10.24
CA LEU A 36 -24.86 -13.98 11.37
C LEU A 36 -24.91 -12.66 12.10
N PHE A 37 -26.09 -12.14 12.32
CA PHE A 37 -26.31 -10.90 13.05
C PHE A 37 -26.98 -11.18 14.40
N ALA A 38 -26.84 -10.27 15.34
CA ALA A 38 -27.66 -10.23 16.55
C ALA A 38 -29.10 -9.80 16.21
N ASP A 39 -30.01 -9.93 17.18
CA ASP A 39 -31.39 -9.43 17.05
C ASP A 39 -31.45 -7.88 17.08
N ALA A 40 -32.64 -7.32 16.89
CA ALA A 40 -32.89 -5.88 16.88
C ALA A 40 -32.56 -5.20 18.20
N ARG A 41 -32.71 -5.88 19.35
CA ARG A 41 -32.40 -5.34 20.67
C ARG A 41 -30.93 -5.10 20.86
N ARG A 42 -30.11 -5.93 20.23
CA ARG A 42 -28.64 -5.84 20.18
C ARG A 42 -28.12 -5.05 18.96
N GLY A 43 -29.02 -4.33 18.25
CA GLY A 43 -28.67 -3.44 17.13
C GLY A 43 -28.10 -4.14 15.90
N TRP A 44 -28.41 -5.42 15.70
CA TRP A 44 -27.93 -6.21 14.54
C TRP A 44 -26.40 -6.27 14.38
N GLY A 45 -25.65 -6.19 15.46
CA GLY A 45 -24.19 -6.37 15.40
C GLY A 45 -23.82 -7.74 14.84
N VAL A 46 -22.66 -7.85 14.18
CA VAL A 46 -22.21 -9.09 13.56
C VAL A 46 -21.75 -10.08 14.62
N THR A 47 -22.38 -11.26 14.68
CA THR A 47 -22.07 -12.31 15.66
C THR A 47 -21.24 -13.46 15.10
N GLY A 48 -21.15 -13.56 13.79
CA GLY A 48 -20.35 -14.60 13.13
C GLY A 48 -20.31 -14.45 11.63
N ILE A 49 -19.23 -14.92 11.05
CA ILE A 49 -19.08 -15.15 9.60
C ILE A 49 -18.59 -16.58 9.44
N VAL A 50 -19.33 -17.38 8.68
CA VAL A 50 -19.01 -18.79 8.41
C VAL A 50 -18.46 -18.91 6.99
N ASN A 51 -17.25 -19.41 6.87
CA ASN A 51 -16.61 -19.75 5.62
C ASN A 51 -17.13 -21.12 5.13
N LYS A 52 -18.00 -21.12 4.13
CA LYS A 52 -18.62 -22.34 3.58
C LYS A 52 -17.71 -23.11 2.61
N VAL A 53 -16.77 -22.41 1.98
CA VAL A 53 -15.88 -23.02 0.99
C VAL A 53 -14.67 -23.76 1.61
N ALA A 54 -14.49 -23.62 2.93
CA ALA A 54 -13.43 -24.26 3.68
C ALA A 54 -13.96 -24.87 4.99
N GLY A 55 -14.83 -25.87 4.88
CA GLY A 55 -15.27 -26.70 6.01
C GLY A 55 -16.23 -26.03 7.01
N ASN A 56 -16.94 -24.96 6.64
CA ASN A 56 -17.84 -24.21 7.53
C ASN A 56 -17.14 -23.63 8.76
N VAL A 57 -15.88 -23.23 8.61
CA VAL A 57 -15.12 -22.60 9.69
C VAL A 57 -15.75 -21.26 10.05
N ARG A 58 -15.99 -21.03 11.33
CA ARG A 58 -16.58 -19.80 11.86
C ARG A 58 -15.52 -18.83 12.31
N PHE A 59 -15.56 -17.63 11.74
CA PHE A 59 -14.91 -16.41 12.21
C PHE A 59 -15.91 -15.60 13.04
N LEU A 60 -15.44 -14.70 13.86
CA LEU A 60 -16.14 -13.94 14.88
C LEU A 60 -16.83 -14.85 15.90
N ARG A 61 -16.44 -14.74 17.14
CA ARG A 61 -17.15 -15.44 18.22
C ARG A 61 -18.22 -14.56 18.83
N ASP A 62 -19.40 -15.12 18.95
CA ASP A 62 -20.47 -14.48 19.72
C ASP A 62 -19.95 -14.18 21.13
N THR A 63 -19.90 -12.90 21.44
CA THR A 63 -19.65 -12.45 22.78
C THR A 63 -20.99 -12.04 23.36
N THR A 64 -21.32 -12.48 24.54
CA THR A 64 -22.50 -12.05 25.30
C THR A 64 -22.49 -10.55 25.60
N ARG A 65 -21.41 -9.84 25.24
CA ARG A 65 -21.21 -8.41 25.39
C ARG A 65 -21.66 -7.63 24.15
N GLU A 66 -21.65 -6.34 24.24
CA GLU A 66 -22.03 -5.38 23.22
C GLU A 66 -21.32 -5.63 21.88
N ILE A 67 -22.11 -5.88 20.84
CA ILE A 67 -21.63 -6.14 19.48
C ILE A 67 -21.95 -4.93 18.63
N ASP A 68 -20.90 -4.32 18.06
CA ASP A 68 -21.06 -3.19 17.16
C ASP A 68 -21.26 -3.69 15.69
N LEU A 69 -21.92 -2.88 14.91
CA LEU A 69 -22.00 -2.97 13.45
C LEU A 69 -21.32 -1.75 12.83
N TRP A 70 -21.62 -0.58 13.40
CA TRP A 70 -21.06 0.69 13.01
C TRP A 70 -20.92 1.64 14.21
N GLN A 71 -20.05 2.64 14.10
CA GLN A 71 -19.89 3.77 15.01
C GLN A 71 -19.74 5.05 14.20
N VAL A 72 -20.36 6.13 14.67
CA VAL A 72 -20.35 7.46 14.04
C VAL A 72 -20.02 8.51 15.10
N PHE A 73 -19.15 9.46 14.77
CA PHE A 73 -18.61 10.43 15.71
C PHE A 73 -18.96 11.85 15.32
N PHE A 74 -19.36 12.62 16.31
CA PHE A 74 -19.77 14.00 16.16
C PHE A 74 -18.91 14.90 17.03
N ALA A 75 -18.71 16.14 16.57
CA ALA A 75 -18.07 17.19 17.34
C ALA A 75 -18.86 18.49 17.24
N LYS A 76 -18.79 19.31 18.28
CA LYS A 76 -19.26 20.70 18.25
C LYS A 76 -18.09 21.65 18.43
N GLU A 77 -18.26 22.87 17.93
CA GLU A 77 -17.33 23.95 18.18
C GLU A 77 -17.58 24.55 19.56
N LYS A 78 -16.52 24.81 20.30
CA LYS A 78 -16.52 25.57 21.52
C LYS A 78 -15.26 26.43 21.59
N ASP A 79 -15.43 27.73 21.74
CA ASP A 79 -14.32 28.70 21.86
C ASP A 79 -13.33 28.63 20.67
N GLY A 80 -13.85 28.49 19.45
CA GLY A 80 -13.06 28.35 18.24
C GLY A 80 -12.34 27.01 18.08
N LYS A 81 -12.58 26.06 18.99
CA LYS A 81 -12.01 24.72 18.92
C LYS A 81 -13.07 23.66 18.68
N ARG A 82 -12.72 22.69 17.83
CA ARG A 82 -13.54 21.51 17.62
C ARG A 82 -13.35 20.55 18.78
N LEU A 83 -14.43 20.20 19.45
CA LEU A 83 -14.45 19.20 20.50
C LEU A 83 -15.16 17.94 20.00
N GLU A 84 -14.51 16.79 20.10
CA GLU A 84 -15.16 15.51 19.87
C GLU A 84 -16.03 15.17 21.09
N CYS A 85 -17.35 15.20 20.92
CA CYS A 85 -18.23 15.20 22.06
C CYS A 85 -19.17 14.00 22.13
N LYS A 86 -19.45 13.32 21.01
CA LYS A 86 -20.45 12.27 20.97
C LYS A 86 -20.13 11.17 19.99
N GLU A 87 -20.19 9.95 20.49
CA GLU A 87 -20.27 8.73 19.69
C GLU A 87 -21.70 8.20 19.71
N VAL A 88 -22.22 7.82 18.55
CA VAL A 88 -23.42 7.00 18.41
C VAL A 88 -23.09 5.72 17.65
N SER A 89 -23.84 4.65 17.94
CA SER A 89 -23.62 3.34 17.34
C SER A 89 -24.93 2.63 17.04
N ASN A 90 -24.86 1.46 16.42
CA ASN A 90 -26.03 0.60 16.19
C ASN A 90 -26.80 0.25 17.49
N ARG A 91 -26.23 0.52 18.65
CA ARG A 91 -26.88 0.31 19.97
C ARG A 91 -27.64 1.53 20.48
N SER A 92 -27.43 2.71 19.89
CA SER A 92 -28.14 3.94 20.28
C SER A 92 -29.64 3.79 20.06
N GLY A 93 -30.43 4.53 20.84
CA GLY A 93 -31.88 4.59 20.69
C GLY A 93 -32.27 5.02 19.29
N ALA A 94 -33.08 4.24 18.61
CA ALA A 94 -33.53 4.49 17.25
C ALA A 94 -34.78 3.69 16.92
N LYS A 95 -35.60 4.19 15.97
CA LYS A 95 -36.54 3.33 15.25
C LYS A 95 -35.75 2.45 14.30
N ARG A 96 -36.03 1.15 14.33
CA ARG A 96 -35.24 0.16 13.59
C ARG A 96 -36.11 -0.63 12.63
N ARG A 97 -35.64 -0.80 11.38
CA ARG A 97 -36.23 -1.70 10.40
C ARG A 97 -35.19 -2.29 9.48
N ILE A 98 -35.53 -3.38 8.83
CA ILE A 98 -34.70 -4.00 7.79
C ILE A 98 -35.44 -3.85 6.46
N GLU A 99 -34.72 -3.35 5.47
CA GLU A 99 -35.17 -3.31 4.08
C GLU A 99 -34.41 -4.38 3.31
N ARG A 100 -35.10 -5.12 2.43
CA ARG A 100 -34.50 -6.15 1.59
C ARG A 100 -34.88 -5.92 0.13
N ASP A 101 -33.88 -5.99 -0.74
CA ASP A 101 -34.04 -5.88 -2.17
C ASP A 101 -33.04 -6.85 -2.84
N GLY A 102 -33.55 -8.00 -3.27
CA GLY A 102 -32.72 -9.07 -3.86
C GLY A 102 -31.60 -9.55 -2.91
N ASN A 103 -30.36 -9.38 -3.35
CA ASN A 103 -29.14 -9.71 -2.59
C ASN A 103 -28.71 -8.61 -1.59
N ARG A 104 -29.42 -7.49 -1.54
CA ARG A 104 -29.13 -6.31 -0.73
C ARG A 104 -30.01 -6.28 0.53
N THR A 105 -29.38 -6.10 1.68
CA THR A 105 -30.05 -5.92 2.97
C THR A 105 -29.56 -4.64 3.62
N THR A 106 -30.48 -3.73 3.93
CA THR A 106 -30.19 -2.46 4.61
C THR A 106 -30.77 -2.46 6.01
N PHE A 107 -29.91 -2.27 7.01
CA PHE A 107 -30.29 -2.04 8.39
C PHE A 107 -30.47 -0.54 8.59
N VAL A 108 -31.69 -0.12 8.89
CA VAL A 108 -32.07 1.29 9.01
C VAL A 108 -32.27 1.65 10.48
N PHE A 109 -31.63 2.74 10.90
CA PHE A 109 -31.71 3.32 12.23
C PHE A 109 -32.13 4.77 12.09
N GLU A 110 -33.33 5.11 12.52
CA GLU A 110 -33.93 6.45 12.39
C GLU A 110 -34.18 7.12 13.73
N GLY A 111 -33.99 8.42 13.76
CA GLY A 111 -34.30 9.25 14.91
C GLY A 111 -33.37 9.04 16.11
N ILE A 112 -32.06 8.87 15.85
CA ILE A 112 -31.05 8.79 16.90
C ILE A 112 -30.85 10.20 17.50
N ASP A 113 -30.85 10.29 18.82
CA ASP A 113 -30.67 11.53 19.54
C ASP A 113 -29.19 11.94 19.66
N LEU A 114 -28.93 13.22 19.50
CA LEU A 114 -27.73 13.89 20.00
C LEU A 114 -28.08 14.73 21.24
N PRO A 115 -27.11 15.16 22.06
CA PRO A 115 -27.39 15.99 23.24
C PRO A 115 -28.20 17.22 22.87
N ASP A 116 -29.35 17.40 23.52
CA ASP A 116 -30.31 18.49 23.32
C ASP A 116 -30.96 18.54 21.90
N GLU A 117 -30.72 17.55 21.04
CA GLU A 117 -31.28 17.46 19.70
C GLU A 117 -31.89 16.06 19.43
N PRO A 118 -33.18 15.85 19.79
CA PRO A 118 -33.84 14.57 19.58
C PRO A 118 -33.99 14.27 18.05
N GLY A 119 -33.79 13.02 17.67
CA GLY A 119 -33.98 12.54 16.31
C GLY A 119 -33.04 13.15 15.27
N ALA A 120 -31.89 13.66 15.69
CA ALA A 120 -31.00 14.41 14.81
C ALA A 120 -30.26 13.54 13.77
N VAL A 121 -30.16 12.23 14.00
CA VAL A 121 -29.31 11.36 13.14
C VAL A 121 -30.07 10.15 12.64
N ASP A 122 -29.90 9.84 11.34
CA ASP A 122 -30.27 8.54 10.77
C ASP A 122 -29.04 7.84 10.21
N VAL A 123 -29.03 6.52 10.29
CA VAL A 123 -27.95 5.68 9.73
C VAL A 123 -28.54 4.52 8.93
N ARG A 124 -27.98 4.27 7.75
CA ARG A 124 -28.32 3.15 6.89
C ARG A 124 -27.05 2.33 6.67
N ALA A 125 -27.04 1.11 7.18
CA ALA A 125 -25.93 0.17 7.01
C ALA A 125 -26.37 -0.94 6.05
N THR A 126 -25.76 -0.98 4.87
CA THR A 126 -26.14 -1.90 3.81
C THR A 126 -25.11 -2.99 3.66
N VAL A 127 -25.58 -4.22 3.47
CA VAL A 127 -24.79 -5.40 3.10
C VAL A 127 -25.37 -5.98 1.82
N GLU A 128 -24.57 -6.03 0.76
CA GLU A 128 -24.93 -6.61 -0.52
C GLU A 128 -24.11 -7.87 -0.76
N LEU A 129 -24.77 -9.02 -0.94
CA LEU A 129 -24.11 -10.28 -1.27
C LEU A 129 -23.74 -10.29 -2.74
N GLU A 130 -22.46 -10.46 -3.09
CA GLU A 130 -22.01 -10.51 -4.48
C GLU A 130 -22.12 -11.93 -5.05
N PRO A 131 -22.83 -12.10 -6.19
CA PRO A 131 -22.82 -13.36 -6.92
C PRO A 131 -21.42 -13.61 -7.51
N GLY A 132 -20.87 -14.80 -7.33
CA GLY A 132 -19.65 -15.25 -8.03
C GLY A 132 -18.31 -14.76 -7.45
N MET A 133 -18.30 -13.83 -6.48
CA MET A 133 -17.06 -13.44 -5.79
C MET A 133 -16.87 -14.10 -4.41
N GLY A 134 -17.87 -14.79 -3.93
CA GLY A 134 -17.83 -15.37 -2.59
C GLY A 134 -17.85 -14.35 -1.46
N GLY A 135 -18.21 -13.09 -1.75
CA GLY A 135 -18.09 -11.97 -0.87
C GLY A 135 -19.39 -11.18 -0.65
N SER A 136 -19.23 -10.09 0.06
CA SER A 136 -20.26 -9.08 0.33
C SER A 136 -19.66 -7.69 0.33
N LEU A 137 -20.41 -6.70 -0.14
CA LEU A 137 -20.05 -5.28 -0.11
C LEU A 137 -20.84 -4.57 1.00
N TRP A 138 -20.14 -3.80 1.79
CA TRP A 138 -20.66 -3.12 2.96
C TRP A 138 -20.54 -1.62 2.79
N THR A 139 -21.68 -0.90 2.84
CA THR A 139 -21.74 0.56 2.71
C THR A 139 -22.50 1.19 3.87
N LEU A 140 -22.10 2.40 4.27
CA LEU A 140 -22.71 3.16 5.35
C LEU A 140 -23.11 4.55 4.85
N GLU A 141 -24.33 4.96 5.15
CA GLU A 141 -24.85 6.30 4.91
C GLU A 141 -25.30 6.91 6.24
N VAL A 142 -24.92 8.16 6.49
CA VAL A 142 -25.29 8.91 7.69
C VAL A 142 -25.97 10.20 7.26
N THR A 143 -27.18 10.42 7.75
CA THR A 143 -27.89 11.69 7.66
C THR A 143 -27.77 12.41 8.99
N ASN A 144 -27.20 13.62 8.97
CA ASN A 144 -27.07 14.48 10.15
C ASN A 144 -27.93 15.73 9.99
N ARG A 145 -28.93 15.87 10.81
CA ARG A 145 -29.82 17.05 10.88
C ARG A 145 -29.50 18.01 12.04
N SER A 146 -28.44 17.68 12.79
CA SER A 146 -28.01 18.51 13.89
C SER A 146 -27.67 19.93 13.47
N ARG A 147 -28.02 20.91 14.24
CA ARG A 147 -27.63 22.31 14.08
C ARG A 147 -26.42 22.68 14.94
N VAL A 148 -26.00 21.79 15.80
CA VAL A 148 -24.91 22.00 16.78
C VAL A 148 -23.73 21.08 16.53
N PHE A 149 -24.00 19.84 16.11
CA PHE A 149 -22.98 18.81 15.96
C PHE A 149 -22.67 18.53 14.48
N ALA A 150 -21.41 18.58 14.14
CA ALA A 150 -20.90 18.17 12.83
C ALA A 150 -20.45 16.71 12.86
N LEU A 151 -20.78 15.94 11.83
CA LEU A 151 -20.22 14.63 11.60
C LEU A 151 -18.73 14.75 11.33
N THR A 152 -17.91 13.97 12.03
CA THR A 152 -16.43 14.01 11.84
C THR A 152 -15.89 12.74 11.24
N ARG A 153 -16.41 11.57 11.63
CA ARG A 153 -15.89 10.30 11.17
C ARG A 153 -16.87 9.15 11.33
N THR A 154 -16.64 8.11 10.59
CA THR A 154 -17.36 6.85 10.69
C THR A 154 -16.41 5.69 10.96
N LYS A 155 -16.91 4.62 11.58
CA LYS A 155 -16.27 3.29 11.63
C LYS A 155 -17.24 2.25 11.08
N TYR A 156 -16.87 1.58 9.99
CA TYR A 156 -17.73 0.57 9.35
C TYR A 156 -16.96 -0.34 8.41
N PRO A 157 -17.29 -1.63 8.32
CA PRO A 157 -17.98 -2.37 9.37
C PRO A 157 -17.12 -2.49 10.63
N VAL A 158 -17.73 -2.77 11.78
CA VAL A 158 -17.01 -3.08 13.02
C VAL A 158 -17.13 -4.58 13.26
N LEU A 159 -16.06 -5.33 12.95
CA LEU A 159 -15.97 -6.76 13.16
C LEU A 159 -15.09 -7.02 14.40
N LYS A 160 -15.68 -7.58 15.45
CA LYS A 160 -14.97 -7.83 16.72
C LYS A 160 -14.61 -9.31 16.87
N ARG A 161 -13.41 -9.59 17.39
CA ARG A 161 -12.92 -10.94 17.69
C ARG A 161 -12.99 -11.86 16.47
N VAL A 162 -12.36 -11.42 15.39
CA VAL A 162 -12.38 -12.14 14.10
C VAL A 162 -11.84 -13.56 14.24
N THR A 163 -10.77 -13.74 15.02
CA THR A 163 -10.27 -15.07 15.42
C THR A 163 -10.06 -15.09 16.93
N ASP A 164 -9.82 -16.27 17.52
CA ASP A 164 -9.41 -16.39 18.92
C ASP A 164 -8.01 -15.80 19.15
N ASP A 165 -7.73 -15.45 20.41
CA ASP A 165 -6.43 -14.96 20.83
C ASP A 165 -5.30 -15.89 20.37
N GLY A 166 -4.50 -15.40 19.43
CA GLY A 166 -3.37 -16.13 18.89
C GLY A 166 -3.67 -17.25 17.90
N ALA A 167 -4.96 -17.51 17.56
CA ALA A 167 -5.30 -18.52 16.59
C ALA A 167 -5.11 -18.02 15.14
N GLY A 168 -4.43 -18.82 14.34
CA GLY A 168 -4.24 -18.60 12.90
C GLY A 168 -3.27 -17.47 12.54
N ASP A 169 -3.12 -17.28 11.25
CA ASP A 169 -2.29 -16.24 10.66
C ASP A 169 -3.11 -15.00 10.34
N VAL A 170 -2.54 -13.81 10.48
CA VAL A 170 -3.14 -12.56 10.05
C VAL A 170 -2.23 -11.84 9.10
N MET A 171 -2.71 -11.61 7.88
CA MET A 171 -2.09 -10.71 6.94
C MET A 171 -2.49 -9.28 7.26
N MET A 172 -1.50 -8.45 7.48
CA MET A 172 -1.65 -7.03 7.78
C MET A 172 -1.04 -6.20 6.66
N PRO A 173 -1.64 -5.06 6.34
CA PRO A 173 -1.09 -4.19 5.31
C PRO A 173 0.28 -3.59 5.70
N SER A 174 1.09 -3.27 4.69
CA SER A 174 2.42 -2.67 4.84
C SER A 174 2.69 -1.68 3.72
N VAL A 175 3.39 -0.59 4.03
CA VAL A 175 3.79 0.43 3.06
C VAL A 175 4.81 -0.07 2.03
N ASN A 176 5.49 -1.20 2.31
CA ASN A 176 6.56 -1.70 1.45
C ASN A 176 6.03 -2.75 0.46
N PHE A 177 6.10 -4.02 0.79
CA PHE A 177 5.61 -5.09 -0.09
C PHE A 177 4.08 -5.24 -0.12
N GLY A 178 3.33 -4.29 0.44
CA GLY A 178 1.88 -4.29 0.51
C GLY A 178 1.32 -5.03 1.72
N ALA A 179 1.96 -6.08 2.21
CA ALA A 179 1.53 -6.80 3.40
C ALA A 179 2.66 -7.57 4.09
N PHE A 180 2.41 -7.94 5.35
CA PHE A 180 3.18 -8.93 6.10
C PHE A 180 2.24 -9.89 6.81
N ILE A 181 2.71 -11.10 7.14
CA ILE A 181 1.93 -12.10 7.86
C ILE A 181 2.44 -12.21 9.28
N GLN A 182 1.57 -11.95 10.24
CA GLN A 182 1.81 -12.22 11.64
C GLN A 182 1.36 -13.65 11.96
N ARG A 183 2.33 -14.53 12.21
CA ARG A 183 2.13 -15.91 12.61
C ARG A 183 2.31 -16.01 14.13
N LYS A 184 1.50 -16.85 14.80
CA LYS A 184 1.59 -17.11 16.25
C LYS A 184 1.73 -15.82 17.08
N ARG A 185 0.61 -15.23 17.43
CA ARG A 185 0.58 -14.00 18.24
C ARG A 185 0.82 -14.32 19.71
N ASP A 186 1.83 -13.67 20.28
CA ASP A 186 1.85 -13.46 21.72
C ASP A 186 0.85 -12.33 22.00
N SER A 187 -0.26 -12.63 22.67
CA SER A 187 -1.34 -11.69 22.99
C SER A 187 -0.86 -10.42 23.71
N LYS A 188 0.34 -10.48 24.32
CA LYS A 188 1.01 -9.35 24.99
C LYS A 188 1.84 -8.46 24.06
N LYS A 189 2.05 -8.87 22.78
CA LYS A 189 2.90 -8.17 21.81
C LYS A 189 2.15 -7.82 20.51
N VAL A 190 0.87 -7.58 20.59
CA VAL A 190 0.16 -6.99 19.44
C VAL A 190 0.86 -5.69 19.07
N PRO A 191 1.28 -5.48 17.81
CA PRO A 191 1.86 -4.21 17.38
C PRO A 191 0.93 -3.10 17.82
N ASP A 192 1.52 -1.99 18.28
CA ASP A 192 0.78 -0.81 18.76
C ASP A 192 -0.41 -0.55 17.82
N PRO A 193 -1.66 -0.58 18.30
CA PRO A 193 -2.84 -0.33 17.48
C PRO A 193 -2.82 1.04 16.80
N ARG A 194 -1.90 1.94 17.19
CA ARG A 194 -1.60 3.19 16.49
C ARG A 194 -0.78 3.03 15.21
N MET A 195 -0.27 1.83 14.88
CA MET A 195 0.21 1.53 13.52
C MET A 195 -0.89 1.52 12.46
N VAL A 196 -2.02 1.90 12.84
CA VAL A 196 -3.25 2.00 12.10
C VAL A 196 -3.37 3.29 11.30
N GLY A 197 -2.57 4.28 11.61
CA GLY A 197 -2.36 5.41 10.72
C GLY A 197 -1.53 4.94 9.54
N TYR A 198 -2.19 4.55 8.46
CA TYR A 198 -1.59 4.06 7.27
C TYR A 198 -0.57 5.05 6.72
N MET A 199 0.67 4.64 6.63
CA MET A 199 1.66 5.37 5.85
C MET A 199 1.31 5.18 4.37
N GLY A 200 0.83 6.25 3.71
CA GLY A 200 0.48 6.22 2.30
C GLY A 200 -0.84 5.49 1.97
N TYR A 201 -1.08 5.30 0.68
CA TYR A 201 -2.23 4.58 0.14
C TYR A 201 -1.84 3.16 -0.28
N SER A 202 -1.19 2.42 0.60
CA SER A 202 -0.94 0.99 0.39
C SER A 202 -2.26 0.22 0.30
N PRO A 203 -2.29 -0.99 -0.29
CA PRO A 203 -3.51 -1.78 -0.32
C PRO A 203 -4.15 -1.91 1.06
N MET A 204 -5.38 -1.43 1.21
CA MET A 204 -6.11 -1.44 2.47
C MET A 204 -6.87 -2.75 2.65
N VAL A 205 -6.11 -3.80 2.92
CA VAL A 205 -6.62 -5.18 3.01
C VAL A 205 -6.02 -5.91 4.20
N SER A 206 -6.82 -6.74 4.84
CA SER A 206 -6.37 -7.75 5.79
C SER A 206 -7.00 -9.10 5.48
N ALA A 207 -6.32 -10.17 5.83
CA ALA A 207 -6.82 -11.52 5.72
C ALA A 207 -6.51 -12.30 6.99
N PHE A 208 -7.45 -13.13 7.40
CA PHE A 208 -7.36 -13.98 8.59
C PHE A 208 -7.47 -15.42 8.14
N ASN A 209 -6.49 -16.25 8.47
CA ASN A 209 -6.46 -17.65 8.11
C ASN A 209 -6.51 -18.55 9.35
N LEU A 210 -7.48 -19.46 9.39
CA LEU A 210 -7.58 -20.57 10.33
C LEU A 210 -7.38 -21.88 9.54
N GLY A 211 -6.12 -22.32 9.46
CA GLY A 211 -5.72 -23.34 8.49
C GLY A 211 -5.90 -22.82 7.06
N ASP A 212 -6.63 -23.57 6.24
CA ASP A 212 -6.96 -23.19 4.84
C ASP A 212 -8.25 -22.36 4.71
N ALA A 213 -8.95 -22.10 5.81
CA ALA A 213 -10.10 -21.21 5.80
C ALA A 213 -9.68 -19.77 5.96
N GLY A 214 -9.99 -18.93 4.97
CA GLY A 214 -9.65 -17.50 4.95
C GLY A 214 -10.86 -16.59 5.05
N LEU A 215 -10.68 -15.46 5.77
CA LEU A 215 -11.60 -14.31 5.78
C LEU A 215 -10.83 -13.08 5.28
N TYR A 216 -11.31 -12.49 4.22
CA TYR A 216 -10.79 -11.28 3.57
C TYR A 216 -11.62 -10.07 3.98
N VAL A 217 -10.95 -8.95 4.32
CA VAL A 217 -11.59 -7.67 4.64
C VAL A 217 -10.79 -6.55 4.00
N ALA A 218 -11.38 -5.81 3.05
CA ALA A 218 -10.67 -4.76 2.31
C ALA A 218 -11.56 -3.56 1.98
N ALA A 219 -10.98 -2.37 1.97
CA ALA A 219 -11.62 -1.21 1.37
C ALA A 219 -11.50 -1.30 -0.16
N HIS A 220 -12.62 -1.43 -0.86
CA HIS A 220 -12.68 -1.37 -2.31
C HIS A 220 -12.90 0.09 -2.76
N ASP A 221 -11.93 0.95 -2.45
CA ASP A 221 -12.00 2.39 -2.67
C ASP A 221 -11.23 2.77 -3.94
N GLY A 222 -11.94 3.04 -5.00
CA GLY A 222 -11.37 3.51 -6.28
C GLY A 222 -11.10 5.02 -6.36
N GLU A 223 -11.53 5.79 -5.35
CA GLU A 223 -11.45 7.25 -5.34
C GLU A 223 -10.38 7.79 -4.37
N GLY A 224 -9.80 6.93 -3.52
CA GLY A 224 -8.69 7.29 -2.65
C GLY A 224 -9.08 8.16 -1.46
N HIS A 225 -10.22 7.88 -0.81
CA HIS A 225 -10.63 8.55 0.41
C HIS A 225 -9.59 8.38 1.53
N THR A 226 -9.36 9.44 2.28
CA THR A 226 -8.58 9.35 3.53
C THR A 226 -9.26 8.39 4.50
N LYS A 227 -8.55 7.35 4.90
CA LYS A 227 -9.07 6.31 5.80
C LYS A 227 -7.95 5.64 6.57
N TYR A 228 -8.34 5.01 7.66
CA TYR A 228 -7.44 4.25 8.50
C TYR A 228 -8.01 2.86 8.73
N PHE A 229 -7.14 1.88 8.79
CA PHE A 229 -7.49 0.51 9.10
C PHE A 229 -7.31 0.30 10.61
N ASP A 230 -8.39 0.12 11.35
CA ASP A 230 -8.37 -0.05 12.81
C ASP A 230 -8.35 -1.55 13.16
N LEU A 231 -7.15 -2.07 13.42
CA LEU A 231 -6.91 -3.38 14.00
C LEU A 231 -6.58 -3.21 15.47
N LYS A 232 -7.59 -3.05 16.32
CA LYS A 232 -7.37 -2.75 17.73
C LYS A 232 -7.57 -3.96 18.63
N GLY A 233 -6.53 -4.25 19.46
CA GLY A 233 -6.62 -5.22 20.54
C GLY A 233 -6.90 -6.65 20.05
N GLU A 234 -7.98 -7.26 20.52
CA GLU A 234 -8.40 -8.64 20.29
C GLU A 234 -8.90 -8.91 18.86
N GLN A 235 -8.11 -8.51 17.81
CA GLN A 235 -8.44 -8.77 16.42
C GLN A 235 -9.74 -8.14 15.93
N ASN A 236 -10.03 -6.95 16.42
CA ASN A 236 -11.12 -6.16 15.89
C ASN A 236 -10.69 -5.51 14.56
N VAL A 237 -11.56 -5.55 13.58
CA VAL A 237 -11.33 -4.96 12.26
C VAL A 237 -12.39 -3.90 11.99
N SER A 238 -11.96 -2.72 11.65
CA SER A 238 -12.84 -1.68 11.12
C SER A 238 -12.07 -0.71 10.23
N PHE A 239 -12.79 -0.03 9.35
CA PHE A 239 -12.27 1.13 8.64
C PHE A 239 -12.79 2.39 9.30
N TYR A 240 -11.85 3.23 9.71
CA TYR A 240 -12.08 4.53 10.29
C TYR A 240 -11.90 5.59 9.20
N THR A 241 -12.97 6.31 8.91
CA THR A 241 -13.00 7.25 7.79
C THR A 241 -13.38 8.64 8.26
N PRO A 242 -12.44 9.59 8.29
CA PRO A 242 -12.74 11.01 8.40
C PRO A 242 -13.58 11.46 7.20
N VAL A 243 -14.67 12.13 7.45
CA VAL A 243 -15.58 12.57 6.39
C VAL A 243 -15.15 13.92 5.79
N GLU A 244 -15.65 14.21 4.61
CA GLU A 244 -15.53 15.52 4.00
C GLU A 244 -16.33 16.58 4.76
N ASN A 245 -15.89 17.84 4.65
CA ASN A 245 -16.55 18.99 5.26
C ASN A 245 -16.71 18.87 6.78
N MET A 246 -15.75 18.20 7.43
CA MET A 246 -15.70 18.14 8.89
C MET A 246 -15.77 19.53 9.51
N GLY A 247 -16.70 19.70 10.46
CA GLY A 247 -16.85 20.97 11.19
C GLY A 247 -17.76 21.99 10.53
N TYR A 248 -18.34 21.74 9.38
CA TYR A 248 -19.45 22.56 8.88
C TYR A 248 -20.75 22.07 9.51
N LEU A 249 -21.32 22.90 10.40
CA LEU A 249 -22.63 22.66 10.99
C LEU A 249 -23.70 22.61 9.90
N GLY A 250 -24.68 21.69 10.06
CA GLY A 250 -25.81 21.58 9.13
C GLY A 250 -25.51 20.91 7.80
N ARG A 251 -24.31 20.42 7.56
CA ARG A 251 -24.05 19.56 6.39
C ARG A 251 -24.46 18.14 6.73
N ALA A 252 -25.50 17.71 6.03
CA ALA A 252 -26.37 16.64 6.46
C ALA A 252 -25.87 15.23 6.18
N ALA A 253 -25.08 15.01 5.17
CA ALA A 253 -24.74 13.65 4.74
C ALA A 253 -23.26 13.34 4.97
N GLY A 254 -23.00 12.17 5.50
CA GLY A 254 -21.67 11.60 5.54
C GLY A 254 -21.72 10.13 5.15
N SER A 255 -20.92 9.76 4.19
CA SER A 255 -20.66 8.38 3.82
C SER A 255 -19.16 8.17 3.81
N PRO A 256 -18.64 6.97 4.10
CA PRO A 256 -17.24 6.65 3.78
C PRO A 256 -16.87 6.91 2.33
N GLY A 257 -17.84 6.87 1.40
CA GLY A 257 -17.62 7.09 -0.02
C GLY A 257 -17.20 5.84 -0.79
N TYR A 258 -16.95 4.72 -0.10
CA TYR A 258 -16.50 3.46 -0.70
C TYR A 258 -17.10 2.25 0.03
N PRO A 259 -17.27 1.10 -0.66
CA PRO A 259 -17.64 -0.14 0.00
C PRO A 259 -16.45 -0.83 0.66
N VAL A 260 -16.71 -1.55 1.75
CA VAL A 260 -15.79 -2.54 2.30
C VAL A 260 -16.22 -3.91 1.81
N CYS A 261 -15.29 -4.65 1.20
CA CYS A 261 -15.51 -6.02 0.80
C CYS A 261 -15.14 -6.97 1.93
N VAL A 262 -16.07 -7.85 2.29
CA VAL A 262 -15.85 -8.97 3.21
C VAL A 262 -16.12 -10.26 2.44
N ALA A 263 -15.14 -11.16 2.35
CA ALA A 263 -15.25 -12.39 1.57
C ALA A 263 -14.61 -13.58 2.28
N CYS A 264 -15.12 -14.78 1.99
CA CYS A 264 -14.54 -16.04 2.42
C CYS A 264 -13.81 -16.73 1.27
N TYR A 265 -12.69 -17.37 1.56
CA TYR A 265 -11.90 -18.11 0.58
C TYR A 265 -11.27 -19.37 1.19
N LYS A 266 -10.83 -20.29 0.34
CA LYS A 266 -10.04 -21.46 0.72
C LYS A 266 -8.60 -21.29 0.24
N GLY A 267 -7.63 -21.51 1.12
CA GLY A 267 -6.19 -21.38 0.87
C GLY A 267 -5.54 -20.35 1.79
N ASP A 268 -4.45 -19.77 1.34
CA ASP A 268 -3.64 -18.81 2.10
C ASP A 268 -3.81 -17.36 1.58
N TRP A 269 -2.89 -16.49 1.99
CA TRP A 269 -2.86 -15.06 1.63
C TRP A 269 -2.83 -14.79 0.11
N TRP A 270 -2.35 -15.73 -0.72
CA TRP A 270 -2.38 -15.60 -2.18
C TRP A 270 -3.79 -15.49 -2.73
N GLN A 271 -4.74 -16.19 -2.11
CA GLN A 271 -6.15 -16.07 -2.52
C GLN A 271 -6.71 -14.68 -2.17
N ALA A 272 -6.30 -14.11 -1.02
CA ALA A 272 -6.63 -12.73 -0.69
C ALA A 272 -6.04 -11.75 -1.71
N ALA A 273 -4.79 -11.95 -2.15
CA ALA A 273 -4.16 -11.15 -3.19
C ALA A 273 -4.89 -11.26 -4.54
N LYS A 274 -5.32 -12.47 -4.92
CA LYS A 274 -6.13 -12.69 -6.14
C LYS A 274 -7.50 -12.01 -6.08
N LEU A 275 -8.15 -12.01 -4.92
CA LEU A 275 -9.40 -11.27 -4.71
C LEU A 275 -9.18 -9.76 -4.85
N TYR A 276 -8.13 -9.23 -4.19
CA TYR A 276 -7.81 -7.81 -4.28
C TYR A 276 -7.41 -7.41 -5.71
N ARG A 277 -6.64 -8.23 -6.43
CA ARG A 277 -6.26 -7.99 -7.83
C ARG A 277 -7.47 -7.80 -8.75
N LYS A 278 -8.56 -8.57 -8.55
CA LYS A 278 -9.80 -8.40 -9.33
C LYS A 278 -10.41 -7.01 -9.16
N PHE A 279 -10.34 -6.43 -7.97
CA PHE A 279 -10.75 -5.05 -7.71
C PHE A 279 -9.72 -4.07 -8.33
N ALA A 280 -8.45 -4.22 -8.01
CA ALA A 280 -7.35 -3.33 -8.32
C ALA A 280 -7.19 -3.08 -9.83
N LEU A 281 -7.31 -4.12 -10.66
CA LEU A 281 -7.16 -4.02 -12.11
C LEU A 281 -8.34 -3.36 -12.84
N ARG A 282 -9.39 -2.97 -12.11
CA ARG A 282 -10.52 -2.20 -12.65
C ARG A 282 -10.47 -0.72 -12.25
N GLN A 283 -9.44 -0.31 -11.52
CA GLN A 283 -9.32 1.05 -11.01
C GLN A 283 -8.61 1.99 -11.98
N ALA A 284 -8.78 3.30 -11.76
CA ALA A 284 -8.21 4.33 -12.62
C ALA A 284 -6.68 4.25 -12.74
N TRP A 285 -5.99 3.86 -11.66
CA TRP A 285 -4.52 3.77 -11.65
C TRP A 285 -3.93 2.58 -12.41
N THR A 286 -4.75 1.64 -12.85
CA THR A 286 -4.34 0.56 -13.76
C THR A 286 -4.92 0.70 -15.17
N ALA A 287 -5.72 1.73 -15.42
CA ALA A 287 -6.45 1.91 -16.69
C ALA A 287 -5.55 2.08 -17.92
N LYS A 288 -4.31 2.58 -17.73
CA LYS A 288 -3.30 2.65 -18.80
C LYS A 288 -2.76 1.28 -19.24
N GLY A 289 -3.09 0.22 -18.50
CA GLY A 289 -2.65 -1.15 -18.77
C GLY A 289 -1.23 -1.46 -18.29
N PRO A 290 -0.72 -2.66 -18.61
CA PRO A 290 0.62 -3.10 -18.24
C PRO A 290 1.73 -2.22 -18.81
N ILE A 291 2.81 -2.00 -18.03
CA ILE A 291 3.92 -1.09 -18.39
C ILE A 291 4.62 -1.48 -19.69
N CYS A 292 4.64 -2.76 -20.07
CA CYS A 292 5.20 -3.21 -21.34
C CYS A 292 4.45 -2.68 -22.57
N ARG A 293 3.18 -2.27 -22.42
CA ARG A 293 2.30 -1.74 -23.48
C ARG A 293 2.08 -0.24 -23.41
N ARG A 294 2.52 0.41 -22.33
CA ARG A 294 2.35 1.85 -22.14
C ARG A 294 3.34 2.64 -22.98
N ALA A 295 2.83 3.59 -23.77
CA ALA A 295 3.65 4.50 -24.57
C ALA A 295 4.36 5.57 -23.71
N ASP A 296 3.79 5.89 -22.54
CA ASP A 296 4.28 6.87 -21.57
C ASP A 296 5.16 6.27 -20.46
N TYR A 297 5.64 5.03 -20.62
CA TYR A 297 6.48 4.37 -19.64
C TYR A 297 7.95 4.27 -20.12
N PRO A 298 8.90 4.86 -19.40
CA PRO A 298 10.32 4.77 -19.74
C PRO A 298 10.89 3.39 -19.38
N LYS A 299 11.12 2.53 -20.36
CA LYS A 299 11.61 1.16 -20.16
C LYS A 299 12.93 1.08 -19.40
N THR A 300 13.75 2.13 -19.45
CA THR A 300 15.00 2.25 -18.69
C THR A 300 14.80 2.04 -17.21
N MET A 301 13.63 2.40 -16.64
CA MET A 301 13.30 2.15 -15.23
C MET A 301 13.24 0.65 -14.90
N SER A 302 12.49 -0.15 -15.68
CA SER A 302 12.35 -1.60 -15.44
C SER A 302 13.59 -2.40 -15.89
N GLU A 303 14.38 -1.86 -16.81
CA GLU A 303 15.58 -2.49 -17.38
C GLU A 303 16.87 -2.07 -16.66
N THR A 304 16.77 -1.38 -15.52
CA THR A 304 17.88 -1.10 -14.59
C THR A 304 17.79 -2.06 -13.40
N PRO A 305 18.50 -3.22 -13.44
CA PRO A 305 18.29 -4.28 -12.44
C PRO A 305 19.02 -4.07 -11.11
N LEU A 306 19.92 -3.08 -11.03
CA LEU A 306 20.76 -2.80 -9.85
C LEU A 306 20.77 -1.31 -9.50
N TRP A 307 20.68 -0.99 -8.22
CA TRP A 307 20.68 0.38 -7.70
C TRP A 307 21.70 0.58 -6.59
N ILE A 308 22.46 1.67 -6.67
CA ILE A 308 23.44 2.12 -5.68
C ILE A 308 22.93 3.43 -5.05
N ASN A 309 23.12 3.58 -3.74
CA ASN A 309 22.73 4.78 -3.00
C ASN A 309 23.96 5.60 -2.62
N ILE A 310 23.95 6.90 -2.91
CA ILE A 310 25.05 7.80 -2.53
C ILE A 310 24.59 9.08 -1.83
N HIS A 311 25.44 9.53 -0.92
CA HIS A 311 25.39 10.83 -0.26
C HIS A 311 26.67 11.64 -0.54
N GLY A 312 27.19 11.60 -1.78
CA GLY A 312 28.42 12.25 -2.20
C GLY A 312 28.21 13.34 -3.25
N ASP A 313 29.29 13.99 -3.63
CA ASP A 313 29.36 15.00 -4.68
C ASP A 313 29.39 14.38 -6.10
N SER A 314 29.62 15.21 -7.11
CA SER A 314 29.69 14.84 -8.53
C SER A 314 30.79 13.81 -8.82
N ALA A 315 31.94 13.91 -8.15
CA ALA A 315 33.04 12.97 -8.33
C ALA A 315 32.69 11.57 -7.77
N VAL A 316 32.05 11.53 -6.59
CA VAL A 316 31.55 10.29 -5.99
C VAL A 316 30.52 9.62 -6.90
N ALA A 317 29.62 10.38 -7.50
CA ALA A 317 28.61 9.85 -8.41
C ALA A 317 29.26 9.21 -9.64
N THR A 318 30.17 9.93 -10.33
CA THR A 318 30.86 9.45 -11.52
C THR A 318 31.72 8.22 -11.24
N ASN A 319 32.53 8.28 -10.16
CA ASN A 319 33.41 7.17 -9.77
C ASN A 319 32.59 5.91 -9.38
N THR A 320 31.47 6.08 -8.70
CA THR A 320 30.59 4.95 -8.32
C THR A 320 30.05 4.26 -9.55
N LEU A 321 29.51 5.00 -10.52
CA LEU A 321 28.94 4.39 -11.72
C LEU A 321 30.01 3.86 -12.69
N ALA A 322 31.20 4.46 -12.71
CA ALA A 322 32.35 3.88 -13.42
C ALA A 322 32.80 2.54 -12.82
N ALA A 323 32.83 2.45 -11.49
CA ALA A 323 33.10 1.19 -10.79
C ALA A 323 32.01 0.15 -11.06
N ALA A 324 30.73 0.55 -11.05
CA ALA A 324 29.62 -0.33 -11.39
C ALA A 324 29.73 -0.88 -12.82
N LYS A 325 30.07 -0.03 -13.81
CA LYS A 325 30.29 -0.43 -15.20
C LYS A 325 31.45 -1.40 -15.36
N LYS A 326 32.49 -1.24 -14.56
CA LYS A 326 33.64 -2.18 -14.55
C LYS A 326 33.26 -3.54 -13.97
N VAL A 327 32.47 -3.57 -12.90
CA VAL A 327 32.03 -4.80 -12.21
C VAL A 327 30.95 -5.53 -13.03
N TYR A 328 30.02 -4.77 -13.59
CA TYR A 328 28.85 -5.26 -14.32
C TYR A 328 28.74 -4.57 -15.69
N PRO A 329 29.55 -5.00 -16.68
CA PRO A 329 29.57 -4.36 -18.00
C PRO A 329 28.32 -4.64 -18.84
N ASP A 330 27.56 -5.67 -18.51
CA ASP A 330 26.48 -6.26 -19.30
C ASP A 330 25.09 -5.71 -19.00
N PHE A 331 24.93 -4.89 -17.95
CA PHE A 331 23.67 -4.21 -17.66
C PHE A 331 23.88 -2.80 -17.08
N ALA A 332 22.81 -2.00 -17.12
CA ALA A 332 22.79 -0.66 -16.53
C ALA A 332 22.69 -0.74 -15.00
N THR A 333 23.37 0.19 -14.32
CA THR A 333 23.24 0.42 -12.88
C THR A 333 22.62 1.77 -12.63
N GLY A 334 21.63 1.84 -11.75
CA GLY A 334 21.02 3.06 -11.27
C GLY A 334 21.78 3.64 -10.08
N LEU A 335 21.73 4.94 -9.94
CA LEU A 335 22.28 5.66 -8.81
C LEU A 335 21.18 6.49 -8.14
N HIS A 336 20.89 6.26 -6.87
CA HIS A 336 20.03 7.12 -6.08
C HIS A 336 20.88 8.17 -5.38
N TRP A 337 20.84 9.41 -5.89
CA TRP A 337 21.78 10.48 -5.53
C TRP A 337 21.13 11.53 -4.63
N HIS A 338 21.47 11.53 -3.32
CA HIS A 338 20.85 12.38 -2.31
C HIS A 338 21.50 13.76 -2.14
N ARG A 339 22.83 13.87 -2.23
CA ARG A 339 23.55 15.12 -1.99
C ARG A 339 24.11 15.74 -3.28
N TRP A 340 23.22 15.97 -4.22
CA TRP A 340 23.52 16.61 -5.50
C TRP A 340 23.44 18.15 -5.44
N ASN A 341 22.89 18.70 -4.36
CA ASN A 341 22.64 20.12 -4.11
C ASN A 341 23.52 20.65 -2.97
N LEU A 342 23.86 21.94 -2.98
CA LEU A 342 24.71 22.57 -1.97
C LEU A 342 24.10 22.53 -0.57
N PRO A 343 22.79 22.78 -0.36
CA PRO A 343 22.18 22.69 0.97
C PRO A 343 22.32 21.30 1.61
N GLY A 344 22.30 20.24 0.81
CA GLY A 344 22.41 18.87 1.26
C GLY A 344 21.06 18.17 1.50
N HIS A 345 21.12 16.93 1.99
CA HIS A 345 19.95 16.09 2.25
C HIS A 345 19.19 16.56 3.49
N ASP A 346 17.87 16.56 3.44
CA ASP A 346 16.93 17.03 4.49
C ASP A 346 17.06 18.51 4.87
N VAL A 347 17.66 19.33 4.00
CA VAL A 347 17.89 20.76 4.26
C VAL A 347 17.34 21.59 3.12
N ASN A 348 16.68 22.70 3.46
CA ASN A 348 16.17 23.73 2.56
C ASN A 348 15.15 23.22 1.52
N TYR A 349 14.38 22.18 1.79
CA TYR A 349 13.32 21.74 0.87
C TYR A 349 12.31 22.86 0.60
N PRO A 350 11.84 23.07 -0.64
CA PRO A 350 12.27 22.48 -1.91
C PRO A 350 13.33 23.34 -2.64
N GLU A 351 14.04 24.21 -1.92
CA GLU A 351 15.04 25.13 -2.46
C GLU A 351 16.37 24.39 -2.71
N TYR A 352 16.39 23.47 -3.69
CA TYR A 352 17.53 22.59 -3.97
C TYR A 352 18.69 23.26 -4.70
N PHE A 353 18.44 24.37 -5.37
CA PHE A 353 19.50 25.04 -6.14
C PHE A 353 20.15 26.15 -5.32
N PRO A 354 21.46 26.37 -5.54
CA PRO A 354 22.31 25.80 -6.59
C PRO A 354 22.75 24.36 -6.29
N THR A 355 23.11 23.63 -7.37
CA THR A 355 23.67 22.28 -7.29
C THR A 355 25.10 22.30 -6.77
N VAL A 356 25.62 21.14 -6.32
CA VAL A 356 27.07 21.00 -6.14
C VAL A 356 27.79 21.19 -7.48
N PRO A 357 29.06 21.64 -7.51
CA PRO A 357 29.78 21.85 -8.75
C PRO A 357 29.84 20.60 -9.64
N GLY A 358 29.57 20.78 -10.94
CA GLY A 358 29.74 19.74 -11.93
C GLY A 358 28.64 18.67 -12.01
N VAL A 359 27.47 18.88 -11.40
CA VAL A 359 26.36 17.88 -11.43
C VAL A 359 25.93 17.53 -12.85
N SER A 360 25.69 18.53 -13.72
CA SER A 360 25.26 18.28 -15.09
C SER A 360 26.32 17.49 -15.89
N ASN A 361 27.61 17.82 -15.72
CA ASN A 361 28.71 17.08 -16.33
C ASN A 361 28.80 15.64 -15.81
N ALA A 362 28.62 15.44 -14.50
CA ALA A 362 28.61 14.11 -13.90
C ALA A 362 27.43 13.26 -14.40
N VAL A 363 26.25 13.86 -14.50
CA VAL A 363 25.05 13.21 -15.08
C VAL A 363 25.31 12.82 -16.54
N ALA A 364 25.85 13.73 -17.36
CA ALA A 364 26.18 13.45 -18.75
C ALA A 364 27.22 12.33 -18.89
N ALA A 365 28.27 12.33 -18.07
CA ALA A 365 29.29 11.27 -18.05
C ALA A 365 28.68 9.91 -17.65
N CYS A 366 27.82 9.88 -16.64
CA CYS A 366 27.12 8.64 -16.24
C CYS A 366 26.23 8.09 -17.37
N ARG A 367 25.46 8.96 -18.01
CA ARG A 367 24.60 8.58 -19.14
C ARG A 367 25.42 8.06 -20.33
N ALA A 368 26.55 8.69 -20.63
CA ALA A 368 27.45 8.22 -21.70
C ALA A 368 28.01 6.81 -21.44
N MET A 369 28.10 6.39 -20.18
CA MET A 369 28.43 5.01 -19.79
C MET A 369 27.23 4.05 -19.85
N GLY A 370 26.02 4.51 -20.22
CA GLY A 370 24.79 3.74 -20.18
C GLY A 370 24.24 3.52 -18.78
N GLN A 371 24.57 4.40 -17.83
CA GLN A 371 24.15 4.31 -16.44
C GLN A 371 23.02 5.31 -16.11
N MET A 372 22.26 5.07 -15.04
CA MET A 372 21.02 5.79 -14.73
C MET A 372 21.12 6.57 -13.41
N PRO A 373 21.72 7.79 -13.39
CA PRO A 373 21.67 8.63 -12.20
C PRO A 373 20.27 9.20 -11.98
N MET A 374 19.67 8.90 -10.85
CA MET A 374 18.36 9.38 -10.39
C MET A 374 18.56 10.37 -9.25
N ILE A 375 18.01 11.56 -9.42
CA ILE A 375 18.15 12.67 -8.47
C ILE A 375 17.05 12.61 -7.41
N TYR A 376 17.46 12.70 -6.14
CA TYR A 376 16.55 12.76 -4.99
C TYR A 376 15.94 14.14 -4.80
N THR A 377 14.63 14.20 -4.58
CA THR A 377 13.90 15.35 -4.05
C THR A 377 12.85 14.89 -3.03
N ASN A 378 12.35 15.81 -2.20
CA ASN A 378 11.19 15.55 -1.36
C ASN A 378 9.94 16.14 -2.02
N GLY A 379 8.90 15.34 -2.18
CA GLY A 379 7.65 15.73 -2.87
C GLY A 379 6.56 16.27 -1.93
N ARG A 380 6.85 16.49 -0.63
CA ARG A 380 5.83 16.77 0.37
C ARG A 380 6.13 17.94 1.31
N LEU A 381 7.40 18.25 1.53
CA LEU A 381 7.83 19.10 2.63
C LEU A 381 8.45 20.40 2.18
N TRP A 382 8.23 21.48 2.97
CA TRP A 382 8.93 22.74 2.88
C TRP A 382 9.67 23.03 4.19
N ASP A 383 10.95 23.31 4.13
CA ASP A 383 11.77 23.66 5.30
C ASP A 383 11.35 25.04 5.83
N ALA A 384 10.77 25.07 7.02
CA ALA A 384 10.28 26.29 7.66
C ALA A 384 11.39 27.27 8.06
N GLY A 385 12.65 26.88 7.95
CA GLY A 385 13.82 27.73 8.16
C GLY A 385 14.26 28.50 6.91
N THR A 386 13.67 28.28 5.74
CA THR A 386 14.01 28.99 4.51
C THR A 386 13.30 30.34 4.39
N MET A 387 13.88 31.23 3.58
CA MET A 387 13.26 32.52 3.28
C MET A 387 11.94 32.36 2.52
N GLY A 388 11.82 31.31 1.68
CA GLY A 388 10.63 31.01 0.90
C GLY A 388 9.44 30.56 1.74
N TRP A 389 9.69 30.00 2.93
CA TRP A 389 8.61 29.49 3.81
C TRP A 389 7.53 30.53 4.12
N ARG A 390 7.90 31.79 4.39
CA ARG A 390 6.94 32.84 4.70
C ARG A 390 5.90 33.07 3.58
N PHE A 391 6.27 32.77 2.33
CA PHE A 391 5.38 32.84 1.17
C PHE A 391 4.65 31.51 0.91
N ALA A 392 5.26 30.38 1.28
CA ALA A 392 4.73 29.05 1.07
C ALA A 392 3.79 28.59 2.19
N GLN A 393 3.94 29.11 3.41
CA GLN A 393 3.12 28.72 4.56
C GLN A 393 1.60 28.78 4.32
N PRO A 394 1.04 29.78 3.60
CA PRO A 394 -0.39 29.79 3.28
C PRO A 394 -0.90 28.57 2.50
N TYR A 395 -0.01 27.84 1.82
CA TYR A 395 -0.30 26.66 1.03
C TYR A 395 0.04 25.34 1.74
N ALA A 396 0.47 25.43 2.99
CA ALA A 396 0.70 24.26 3.82
C ALA A 396 -0.63 23.64 4.29
N THR A 397 -0.63 22.33 4.50
CA THR A 397 -1.75 21.62 5.09
C THR A 397 -1.98 22.11 6.52
N VAL A 398 -3.23 22.45 6.87
CA VAL A 398 -3.60 23.15 8.11
C VAL A 398 -4.41 22.22 9.02
N GLN A 399 -4.07 22.20 10.31
CA GLN A 399 -4.80 21.52 11.37
C GLN A 399 -6.13 22.25 11.69
N ASP A 400 -6.96 21.65 12.48
CA ASP A 400 -8.26 22.21 12.88
C ASP A 400 -8.17 23.44 13.81
N ASP A 401 -7.00 23.68 14.39
CA ASP A 401 -6.68 24.89 15.15
C ASP A 401 -6.12 26.05 14.30
N GLY A 402 -6.05 25.87 12.95
CA GLY A 402 -5.53 26.86 12.02
C GLY A 402 -3.99 26.84 11.87
N THR A 403 -3.28 25.97 12.57
CA THR A 403 -1.82 25.87 12.48
C THR A 403 -1.37 24.89 11.38
N PRO A 404 -0.23 25.14 10.68
CA PRO A 404 0.28 24.18 9.70
C PRO A 404 0.81 22.92 10.39
N TYR A 405 0.72 21.78 9.71
CA TYR A 405 1.41 20.56 10.14
C TYR A 405 2.91 20.73 9.98
N ILE A 406 3.65 20.58 11.08
CA ILE A 406 5.12 20.63 11.11
C ILE A 406 5.66 19.26 11.53
N GLU A 407 6.51 18.69 10.69
CA GLU A 407 7.21 17.44 10.97
C GLU A 407 8.72 17.69 11.19
N ARG A 408 9.38 16.76 11.87
CA ARG A 408 10.82 16.82 12.15
C ARG A 408 11.42 15.43 11.97
N TYR A 409 12.48 15.38 11.15
CA TYR A 409 13.20 14.15 10.85
C TYR A 409 14.60 14.13 11.50
N GLY A 410 15.52 13.35 10.98
CA GLY A 410 16.83 13.12 11.59
C GLY A 410 17.65 14.36 11.90
N ASN A 411 17.55 15.39 11.05
CA ASN A 411 18.22 16.69 11.24
C ASN A 411 17.48 17.65 12.19
N ARG A 412 16.27 17.26 12.67
CA ARG A 412 15.39 18.03 13.58
C ARG A 412 14.91 19.39 13.05
N ARG A 413 15.11 19.70 11.76
CA ARG A 413 14.56 20.92 11.15
C ARG A 413 13.03 20.85 11.10
N ALA A 414 12.37 22.00 11.23
CA ALA A 414 10.94 22.11 11.11
C ALA A 414 10.55 22.05 9.61
N GLN A 415 9.76 21.05 9.24
CA GLN A 415 9.33 20.82 7.87
C GLN A 415 7.81 20.99 7.79
N GLY A 416 7.32 22.00 7.06
CA GLY A 416 5.90 22.19 6.80
C GLY A 416 5.38 21.18 5.78
N VAL A 417 4.27 20.51 6.10
CA VAL A 417 3.61 19.59 5.16
C VAL A 417 2.78 20.41 4.17
N MET A 418 3.15 20.36 2.90
CA MET A 418 2.46 21.12 1.86
C MET A 418 1.14 20.45 1.45
N CYS A 419 0.14 21.26 1.12
CA CYS A 419 -1.13 20.74 0.64
C CYS A 419 -1.00 20.37 -0.86
N PRO A 420 -1.13 19.09 -1.24
CA PRO A 420 -0.95 18.67 -2.62
C PRO A 420 -2.03 19.20 -3.56
N TYR A 421 -3.14 19.70 -3.02
CA TYR A 421 -4.25 20.21 -3.81
C TYR A 421 -4.02 21.65 -4.30
N THR A 422 -3.12 22.42 -3.64
CA THR A 422 -2.81 23.80 -4.02
C THR A 422 -1.98 23.82 -5.31
N ARG A 423 -2.34 24.77 -6.20
CA ARG A 423 -1.65 24.92 -7.48
C ARG A 423 -0.19 25.35 -7.26
N GLU A 424 0.04 26.19 -6.29
CA GLU A 424 1.37 26.72 -5.96
C GLU A 424 2.35 25.59 -5.62
N TRP A 425 1.94 24.58 -4.83
CA TRP A 425 2.78 23.44 -4.55
C TRP A 425 2.98 22.55 -5.80
N GLN A 426 1.93 22.35 -6.60
CA GLN A 426 2.02 21.60 -7.85
C GLN A 426 3.00 22.26 -8.82
N ASP A 427 2.95 23.59 -8.96
CA ASP A 427 3.84 24.36 -9.83
C ASP A 427 5.31 24.28 -9.36
N VAL A 428 5.58 24.33 -8.05
CA VAL A 428 6.93 24.15 -7.48
C VAL A 428 7.49 22.77 -7.82
N MET A 429 6.71 21.71 -7.66
CA MET A 429 7.15 20.36 -7.94
C MET A 429 7.36 20.12 -9.45
N ASN A 430 6.50 20.67 -10.29
CA ASN A 430 6.65 20.58 -11.73
C ASN A 430 7.88 21.36 -12.24
N GLU A 431 8.17 22.53 -11.66
CA GLU A 431 9.38 23.30 -11.98
C GLU A 431 10.66 22.54 -11.58
N LEU A 432 10.66 21.86 -10.42
CA LEU A 432 11.76 20.98 -10.05
C LEU A 432 11.95 19.83 -11.04
N ALA A 433 10.85 19.20 -11.48
CA ALA A 433 10.90 18.15 -12.49
C ALA A 433 11.51 18.67 -13.81
N ARG A 434 11.08 19.87 -14.25
CA ARG A 434 11.60 20.53 -15.46
C ARG A 434 13.10 20.85 -15.36
N ARG A 435 13.57 21.40 -14.23
CA ARG A 435 14.99 21.79 -14.04
C ARG A 435 15.89 20.58 -13.94
N ILE A 436 15.46 19.54 -13.18
CA ILE A 436 16.27 18.36 -12.92
C ILE A 436 16.38 17.45 -14.14
N THR A 437 15.28 17.22 -14.84
CA THR A 437 15.27 16.30 -16.00
C THR A 437 15.56 17.01 -17.30
N GLY A 438 15.35 18.34 -17.37
CA GLY A 438 15.66 19.17 -18.52
C GLY A 438 17.16 19.53 -18.63
N PRO A 439 17.52 20.44 -19.57
CA PRO A 439 18.93 20.71 -19.92
C PRO A 439 19.82 21.23 -18.78
N GLU A 440 19.24 21.78 -17.70
CA GLU A 440 19.99 22.35 -16.59
C GLU A 440 20.78 21.27 -15.80
N VAL A 441 20.17 20.09 -15.58
CA VAL A 441 20.83 18.95 -14.92
C VAL A 441 20.89 17.74 -15.85
N GLY A 442 19.85 17.44 -16.61
CA GLY A 442 19.79 16.37 -17.59
C GLY A 442 19.64 14.96 -17.02
N ALA A 443 19.10 14.85 -15.80
CA ALA A 443 18.97 13.57 -15.12
C ALA A 443 17.96 12.65 -15.81
N PRO A 444 18.30 11.35 -16.05
CA PRO A 444 17.36 10.39 -16.63
C PRO A 444 16.36 9.85 -15.63
N GLY A 445 16.43 10.24 -14.35
CA GLY A 445 15.48 9.86 -13.33
C GLY A 445 15.32 10.91 -12.24
N LEU A 446 14.09 11.05 -11.76
CA LEU A 446 13.70 11.89 -10.63
C LEU A 446 13.02 11.04 -9.55
N PHE A 447 13.45 11.20 -8.31
CA PHE A 447 12.80 10.60 -7.15
C PHE A 447 12.13 11.70 -6.30
N MET A 448 10.82 11.59 -6.13
CA MET A 448 10.03 12.46 -5.24
C MET A 448 9.67 11.67 -3.98
N ASP A 449 10.44 11.89 -2.92
CA ASP A 449 10.33 11.18 -1.65
C ASP A 449 9.01 11.46 -0.92
N GLN A 450 8.59 10.51 -0.08
CA GLN A 450 7.48 10.56 0.87
C GLN A 450 6.06 10.60 0.26
N ILE A 451 5.88 10.86 -1.03
CA ILE A 451 4.52 10.92 -1.60
C ILE A 451 3.79 9.60 -1.40
N GLY A 452 4.43 8.49 -1.75
CA GLY A 452 3.84 7.15 -1.63
C GLY A 452 3.94 6.52 -0.24
N ALA A 453 4.78 7.04 0.64
CA ALA A 453 5.05 6.45 1.95
C ALA A 453 4.41 7.19 3.13
N ALA A 454 4.13 8.49 3.00
CA ALA A 454 3.61 9.29 4.09
C ALA A 454 2.09 9.21 4.21
N ALA A 455 1.60 9.18 5.46
CA ALA A 455 0.17 9.22 5.75
C ALA A 455 -0.46 10.55 5.29
N PRO A 456 -1.70 10.51 4.74
CA PRO A 456 -2.45 11.71 4.43
C PRO A 456 -2.72 12.54 5.70
N LYS A 457 -2.80 13.84 5.54
CA LYS A 457 -3.22 14.75 6.61
C LYS A 457 -4.65 15.22 6.35
N LEU A 458 -5.36 15.59 7.39
CA LEU A 458 -6.62 16.31 7.26
C LEU A 458 -6.30 17.79 7.06
N CYS A 459 -6.96 18.49 6.14
CA CYS A 459 -6.69 19.90 5.93
C CYS A 459 -7.93 20.74 6.16
N PHE A 460 -7.79 21.79 6.95
CA PHE A 460 -8.89 22.67 7.37
C PHE A 460 -8.76 24.10 6.83
N ASN A 461 -7.95 24.32 5.80
CA ASN A 461 -7.82 25.62 5.18
C ASN A 461 -8.87 25.82 4.08
N PRO A 462 -9.87 26.75 4.27
CA PRO A 462 -10.91 26.96 3.28
C PRO A 462 -10.42 27.63 1.98
N ALA A 463 -9.23 28.24 2.00
CA ALA A 463 -8.65 28.87 0.82
C ALA A 463 -8.01 27.90 -0.17
N HIS A 464 -7.84 26.62 0.20
CA HIS A 464 -7.20 25.63 -0.67
C HIS A 464 -8.11 25.06 -1.77
N GLY A 465 -9.41 25.37 -1.74
CA GLY A 465 -10.34 24.99 -2.80
C GLY A 465 -10.80 23.52 -2.78
N HIS A 466 -10.50 22.78 -1.72
CA HIS A 466 -11.00 21.42 -1.49
C HIS A 466 -11.95 21.35 -0.28
N ALA A 467 -12.67 20.25 -0.13
CA ALA A 467 -13.48 19.98 1.06
C ALA A 467 -12.60 19.89 2.32
N LEU A 468 -13.08 20.43 3.45
CA LEU A 468 -12.31 20.47 4.69
C LEU A 468 -12.26 19.09 5.37
N GLY A 469 -11.13 18.77 5.96
CA GLY A 469 -10.94 17.56 6.76
C GLY A 469 -10.54 16.35 5.91
N GLY A 470 -11.38 15.32 5.86
CA GLY A 470 -11.13 14.07 5.13
C GLY A 470 -11.50 14.12 3.64
N GLY A 471 -12.01 12.99 3.12
CA GLY A 471 -12.38 12.86 1.71
C GLY A 471 -11.19 12.52 0.80
N THR A 472 -11.28 12.95 -0.47
CA THR A 472 -10.33 12.56 -1.53
C THR A 472 -9.26 13.60 -1.85
N TYR A 473 -9.28 14.77 -1.21
CA TYR A 473 -8.44 15.91 -1.59
C TYR A 473 -6.94 15.60 -1.68
N TRP A 474 -6.44 14.76 -0.76
CA TRP A 474 -5.03 14.35 -0.72
C TRP A 474 -4.66 13.51 -1.94
N PHE A 475 -5.52 12.57 -2.26
CA PHE A 475 -5.39 11.74 -3.45
C PHE A 475 -5.46 12.56 -4.74
N ASP A 476 -6.50 13.38 -4.88
CA ASP A 476 -6.74 14.21 -6.07
C ASP A 476 -5.60 15.21 -6.30
N GLY A 477 -5.10 15.79 -5.21
CA GLY A 477 -4.00 16.74 -5.26
C GLY A 477 -2.71 16.10 -5.78
N TYR A 478 -2.29 14.99 -5.18
CA TYR A 478 -1.11 14.27 -5.66
C TYR A 478 -1.29 13.65 -7.05
N ARG A 479 -2.51 13.23 -7.40
CA ARG A 479 -2.77 12.73 -8.75
C ARG A 479 -2.53 13.81 -9.80
N LYS A 480 -2.96 15.05 -9.56
CA LYS A 480 -2.70 16.21 -10.43
C LYS A 480 -1.21 16.55 -10.47
N LEU A 481 -0.56 16.66 -9.31
CA LEU A 481 0.87 16.97 -9.19
C LEU A 481 1.72 15.94 -9.96
N LEU A 482 1.49 14.64 -9.69
CA LEU A 482 2.26 13.57 -10.31
C LEU A 482 1.99 13.45 -11.81
N ALA A 483 0.77 13.69 -12.26
CA ALA A 483 0.46 13.69 -13.70
C ALA A 483 1.24 14.78 -14.45
N GLN A 484 1.37 15.98 -13.88
CA GLN A 484 2.16 17.07 -14.46
C GLN A 484 3.66 16.76 -14.42
N ALA A 485 4.17 16.33 -13.27
CA ALA A 485 5.58 15.99 -13.10
C ALA A 485 5.98 14.81 -14.01
N HIS A 486 5.14 13.77 -14.13
CA HIS A 486 5.38 12.65 -15.02
C HIS A 486 5.41 13.06 -16.48
N ALA A 487 4.45 13.88 -16.93
CA ALA A 487 4.45 14.39 -18.31
C ALA A 487 5.72 15.19 -18.62
N THR A 488 6.19 16.01 -17.66
CA THR A 488 7.42 16.79 -17.79
C THR A 488 8.67 15.89 -17.82
N THR A 489 8.78 14.92 -16.92
CA THR A 489 9.94 13.99 -16.89
C THR A 489 9.96 13.13 -18.13
N PHE A 490 8.82 12.58 -18.53
CA PHE A 490 8.72 11.74 -19.73
C PHE A 490 9.07 12.51 -21.01
N ALA A 491 8.64 13.75 -21.17
CA ALA A 491 9.00 14.60 -22.31
C ALA A 491 10.51 14.86 -22.39
N ASN A 492 11.23 14.83 -21.27
CA ASN A 492 12.69 14.93 -21.19
C ASN A 492 13.40 13.57 -21.27
N GLY A 493 12.68 12.48 -21.55
CA GLY A 493 13.23 11.11 -21.63
C GLY A 493 13.66 10.54 -20.28
N ALA A 494 13.04 11.02 -19.17
CA ALA A 494 13.35 10.61 -17.80
C ALA A 494 12.16 9.86 -17.18
N PHE A 495 12.45 9.07 -16.13
CA PHE A 495 11.44 8.40 -15.30
C PHE A 495 11.20 9.16 -13.99
N LEU A 496 9.98 8.97 -13.42
CA LEU A 496 9.56 9.51 -12.13
C LEU A 496 9.31 8.37 -11.13
N THR A 497 9.87 8.49 -9.93
CA THR A 497 9.74 7.47 -8.87
C THR A 497 9.41 8.08 -7.52
N THR A 498 8.92 7.25 -6.59
CA THR A 498 8.69 7.63 -5.20
C THR A 498 8.93 6.46 -4.26
N GLU A 499 8.84 6.68 -2.94
CA GLU A 499 8.94 5.66 -1.91
C GLU A 499 7.57 5.02 -1.60
N GLY A 500 7.57 3.74 -1.21
CA GLY A 500 6.41 3.00 -0.71
C GLY A 500 5.57 2.35 -1.80
N SER A 501 4.49 1.66 -1.41
CA SER A 501 3.62 0.90 -2.31
C SER A 501 2.26 1.57 -2.50
N ALA A 502 2.26 2.83 -2.94
CA ALA A 502 1.06 3.64 -3.09
C ALA A 502 0.34 3.37 -4.41
N GLU A 503 -0.72 2.59 -4.38
CA GLU A 503 -1.48 2.19 -5.56
C GLU A 503 -2.17 3.35 -6.32
N PRO A 504 -2.74 4.40 -5.68
CA PRO A 504 -3.59 5.35 -6.38
C PRO A 504 -2.88 6.24 -7.41
N TRP A 505 -1.55 6.25 -7.41
CA TRP A 505 -0.73 7.09 -8.30
C TRP A 505 0.12 6.30 -9.30
N MET A 506 -0.07 4.98 -9.37
CA MET A 506 0.73 4.05 -10.17
C MET A 506 0.77 4.39 -11.67
N ASP A 507 -0.26 4.98 -12.21
CA ASP A 507 -0.31 5.42 -13.61
C ASP A 507 0.51 6.69 -13.89
N ASN A 508 1.01 7.37 -12.85
CA ASN A 508 1.81 8.57 -12.93
C ASN A 508 3.17 8.46 -12.21
N VAL A 509 3.55 7.23 -11.79
CA VAL A 509 4.84 6.91 -11.16
C VAL A 509 5.39 5.66 -11.82
N ASP A 510 6.64 5.72 -12.30
CA ASP A 510 7.25 4.64 -13.07
C ASP A 510 7.88 3.54 -12.19
N GLY A 511 8.18 3.85 -10.94
CA GLY A 511 8.75 2.90 -10.01
C GLY A 511 8.60 3.29 -8.55
N TYR A 512 8.52 2.27 -7.70
CA TYR A 512 8.43 2.41 -6.26
C TYR A 512 9.67 1.86 -5.56
N LEU A 513 10.34 2.72 -4.80
CA LEU A 513 11.35 2.29 -3.85
C LEU A 513 10.66 1.59 -2.69
N ILE A 514 11.05 0.35 -2.43
CA ILE A 514 10.51 -0.44 -1.33
C ILE A 514 11.62 -0.80 -0.34
N VAL A 515 11.24 -1.08 0.89
CA VAL A 515 12.16 -1.35 1.99
C VAL A 515 11.77 -2.62 2.71
N THR A 516 12.69 -3.57 2.88
CA THR A 516 12.44 -4.73 3.73
C THR A 516 12.43 -4.32 5.19
N MET A 517 11.27 -4.40 5.81
CA MET A 517 11.08 -4.05 7.23
C MET A 517 10.99 -5.28 8.14
N ARG A 518 10.44 -6.38 7.63
CA ARG A 518 10.10 -7.58 8.42
C ARG A 518 10.47 -8.84 7.65
N LEU A 519 11.78 -9.09 7.53
CA LEU A 519 12.33 -10.13 6.64
C LEU A 519 11.61 -11.49 6.72
N ALA A 520 11.29 -11.97 7.92
CA ALA A 520 10.60 -13.25 8.11
C ALA A 520 9.10 -13.22 7.79
N GLU A 521 8.49 -12.04 7.82
CA GLU A 521 7.04 -11.86 7.81
C GLU A 521 6.53 -11.20 6.53
N ASP A 522 7.38 -10.38 5.83
CA ASP A 522 7.01 -9.72 4.59
C ASP A 522 6.62 -10.73 3.51
N VAL A 523 5.51 -10.48 2.85
CA VAL A 523 5.03 -11.23 1.69
C VAL A 523 4.87 -10.29 0.49
N PRO A 524 5.07 -10.77 -0.75
CA PRO A 524 5.01 -9.93 -1.95
C PRO A 524 3.57 -9.64 -2.36
N PHE A 525 2.77 -9.06 -1.46
CA PHE A 525 1.36 -8.80 -1.73
C PHE A 525 1.20 -7.77 -2.86
N TYR A 526 1.96 -6.66 -2.80
CA TYR A 526 1.91 -5.63 -3.83
C TYR A 526 2.40 -6.16 -5.19
N PRO A 527 3.53 -6.92 -5.30
CA PRO A 527 3.87 -7.65 -6.51
C PRO A 527 2.80 -8.65 -6.99
N ALA A 528 2.18 -9.41 -6.09
CA ALA A 528 1.12 -10.35 -6.46
C ALA A 528 -0.11 -9.65 -7.05
N VAL A 529 -0.40 -8.42 -6.61
CA VAL A 529 -1.51 -7.61 -7.14
C VAL A 529 -1.10 -6.84 -8.40
N TYR A 530 0.07 -6.22 -8.44
CA TYR A 530 0.44 -5.21 -9.43
C TYR A 530 1.67 -5.53 -10.29
N SER A 531 2.22 -6.77 -10.23
CA SER A 531 3.28 -7.17 -11.18
C SER A 531 2.85 -6.92 -12.63
N GLY A 532 3.76 -6.40 -13.43
CA GLY A 532 3.50 -5.96 -14.81
C GLY A 532 2.86 -4.57 -14.94
N TYR A 533 2.46 -3.90 -13.84
CA TYR A 533 1.86 -2.56 -13.86
C TYR A 533 2.78 -1.46 -13.31
N THR A 534 3.81 -1.83 -12.57
CA THR A 534 4.84 -0.92 -12.04
C THR A 534 6.16 -1.65 -11.83
N THR A 535 7.23 -0.92 -11.55
CA THR A 535 8.54 -1.47 -11.19
C THR A 535 8.78 -1.26 -9.69
N TYR A 536 9.23 -2.33 -9.03
CA TYR A 536 9.73 -2.29 -7.65
C TYR A 536 11.25 -2.27 -7.69
N PHE A 537 11.86 -1.38 -6.91
CA PHE A 537 13.31 -1.26 -6.93
C PHE A 537 13.85 -0.90 -5.55
N CYS A 538 15.11 -1.18 -5.35
CA CYS A 538 15.83 -1.06 -4.10
C CYS A 538 15.16 -1.87 -2.97
N SER A 539 15.92 -2.27 -2.02
CA SER A 539 15.45 -2.78 -0.74
C SER A 539 16.61 -2.60 0.23
N PRO A 540 16.65 -1.46 0.94
CA PRO A 540 17.76 -1.16 1.83
C PRO A 540 17.99 -2.28 2.82
N GLN A 541 19.20 -2.81 2.81
CA GLN A 541 19.56 -3.99 3.55
C GLN A 541 20.62 -3.66 4.56
N HIS A 542 20.35 -3.98 5.79
CA HIS A 542 21.26 -3.78 6.88
C HIS A 542 21.44 -5.08 7.66
N GLY A 543 22.69 -5.37 8.06
CA GLY A 543 23.02 -6.40 9.00
C GLY A 543 22.82 -7.84 8.51
N LEU A 544 23.07 -8.09 7.23
CA LEU A 544 23.18 -9.42 6.65
C LEU A 544 24.67 -9.73 6.49
N ASP A 545 25.27 -10.21 7.55
CA ASP A 545 26.72 -10.38 7.62
C ASP A 545 27.18 -11.70 6.97
N ASP A 546 26.41 -12.79 7.14
CA ASP A 546 26.70 -14.07 6.52
C ASP A 546 26.16 -14.19 5.09
N GLU A 547 26.77 -15.06 4.30
CA GLU A 547 26.46 -15.21 2.88
C GLU A 547 25.10 -15.87 2.63
N THR A 548 24.70 -16.85 3.46
CA THR A 548 23.41 -17.52 3.33
C THR A 548 22.25 -16.57 3.56
N SER A 549 22.31 -15.73 4.59
CA SER A 549 21.31 -14.71 4.87
C SER A 549 21.25 -13.64 3.77
N TRP A 550 22.41 -13.24 3.23
CA TRP A 550 22.49 -12.33 2.08
C TRP A 550 21.84 -12.96 0.84
N ARG A 551 22.22 -14.21 0.51
CA ARG A 551 21.68 -14.97 -0.62
C ARG A 551 20.16 -15.11 -0.51
N TYR A 552 19.66 -15.48 0.67
CA TYR A 552 18.22 -15.61 0.91
C TYR A 552 17.47 -14.32 0.55
N LEU A 553 17.89 -13.19 1.10
CA LEU A 553 17.18 -11.93 0.88
C LEU A 553 17.23 -11.48 -0.57
N GLN A 554 18.43 -11.46 -1.19
CA GLN A 554 18.60 -11.01 -2.57
C GLN A 554 17.82 -11.89 -3.54
N THR A 555 17.89 -13.22 -3.37
CA THR A 555 17.18 -14.17 -4.21
C THR A 555 15.68 -14.03 -4.07
N ARG A 556 15.18 -13.95 -2.83
CA ARG A 556 13.76 -13.77 -2.56
C ARG A 556 13.21 -12.53 -3.27
N GLU A 557 13.87 -11.39 -3.13
CA GLU A 557 13.41 -10.14 -3.73
C GLU A 557 13.54 -10.14 -5.26
N ALA A 558 14.61 -10.71 -5.81
CA ALA A 558 14.75 -10.89 -7.26
C ALA A 558 13.62 -11.75 -7.84
N LEU A 559 13.25 -12.84 -7.15
CA LEU A 559 12.16 -13.71 -7.55
C LEU A 559 10.77 -13.08 -7.36
N TRP A 560 10.65 -12.05 -6.52
CA TRP A 560 9.46 -11.19 -6.41
C TRP A 560 9.39 -10.09 -7.49
N GLY A 561 10.39 -10.02 -8.38
CA GLY A 561 10.45 -9.04 -9.46
C GLY A 561 11.04 -7.68 -9.07
N VAL A 562 11.75 -7.59 -7.95
CA VAL A 562 12.41 -6.37 -7.49
C VAL A 562 13.72 -6.15 -8.26
N ALA A 563 14.00 -4.93 -8.72
CA ALA A 563 15.33 -4.50 -9.14
C ALA A 563 16.17 -4.25 -7.88
N LEU A 564 17.24 -5.02 -7.72
CA LEU A 564 17.99 -5.13 -6.48
C LEU A 564 18.77 -3.85 -6.13
N GLY A 565 19.11 -3.69 -4.87
CA GLY A 565 20.07 -2.64 -4.49
C GLY A 565 19.76 -1.90 -3.23
N TRP A 566 19.99 -0.66 -3.36
CA TRP A 566 20.30 0.44 -2.48
C TRP A 566 21.58 0.19 -1.68
N PHE A 567 22.57 -0.42 -2.35
CA PHE A 567 23.87 -0.67 -1.75
C PHE A 567 24.70 0.61 -1.66
N SER A 568 25.62 0.68 -0.69
CA SER A 568 26.62 1.75 -0.66
C SER A 568 27.69 1.53 -1.76
N PRO A 569 28.46 2.56 -2.14
CA PRO A 569 29.55 2.43 -3.11
C PRO A 569 30.61 1.35 -2.76
N SER A 570 30.84 1.12 -1.47
CA SER A 570 31.76 0.08 -0.98
C SER A 570 31.35 -1.34 -1.39
N PHE A 571 30.07 -1.59 -1.68
CA PHE A 571 29.62 -2.85 -2.26
C PHE A 571 30.36 -3.18 -3.55
N LEU A 572 30.66 -2.17 -4.38
CA LEU A 572 31.31 -2.38 -5.67
C LEU A 572 32.84 -2.60 -5.55
N THR A 573 33.45 -2.03 -4.53
CA THR A 573 34.93 -1.93 -4.47
C THR A 573 35.60 -2.69 -3.32
N ALA A 574 34.88 -2.93 -2.20
CA ALA A 574 35.46 -3.60 -1.07
C ALA A 574 35.76 -5.09 -1.36
N PRO A 575 36.98 -5.58 -1.05
CA PRO A 575 37.37 -6.96 -1.30
C PRO A 575 36.43 -8.00 -0.68
N GLY A 576 36.00 -7.78 0.57
CA GLY A 576 35.08 -8.67 1.28
C GLY A 576 33.67 -8.76 0.71
N MET A 577 33.35 -8.01 -0.37
CA MET A 577 32.05 -8.06 -1.05
C MET A 577 32.07 -8.92 -2.32
N ALA A 578 33.17 -9.61 -2.64
CA ALA A 578 33.30 -10.34 -3.91
C ALA A 578 32.21 -11.39 -4.10
N ALA A 579 32.04 -12.32 -3.16
CA ALA A 579 30.98 -13.34 -3.21
C ALA A 579 29.57 -12.73 -3.26
N LYS A 580 29.32 -11.68 -2.49
CA LYS A 580 28.03 -10.96 -2.48
C LYS A 580 27.75 -10.28 -3.83
N ARG A 581 28.78 -9.73 -4.50
CA ARG A 581 28.67 -9.18 -5.86
C ARG A 581 28.32 -10.24 -6.90
N GLU A 582 28.90 -11.44 -6.80
CA GLU A 582 28.60 -12.55 -7.71
C GLU A 582 27.14 -12.97 -7.61
N ILE A 583 26.61 -13.12 -6.39
CA ILE A 583 25.20 -13.43 -6.15
C ILE A 583 24.30 -12.37 -6.80
N VAL A 584 24.53 -11.11 -6.51
CA VAL A 584 23.72 -10.00 -7.04
C VAL A 584 23.83 -9.90 -8.56
N GLY A 585 25.04 -10.07 -9.12
CA GLY A 585 25.27 -10.07 -10.57
C GLY A 585 24.51 -11.21 -11.28
N ALA A 586 24.50 -12.42 -10.71
CA ALA A 586 23.76 -13.56 -11.25
C ALA A 586 22.23 -13.28 -11.26
N LEU A 587 21.70 -12.72 -10.18
CA LEU A 587 20.28 -12.38 -10.06
C LEU A 587 19.88 -11.24 -11.01
N CYS A 588 20.71 -10.22 -11.17
CA CYS A 588 20.49 -9.14 -12.14
C CYS A 588 20.47 -9.68 -13.57
N ARG A 589 21.40 -10.58 -13.93
CA ARG A 589 21.41 -11.25 -15.26
C ARG A 589 20.18 -12.14 -15.45
N LEU A 590 19.75 -12.86 -14.40
CA LEU A 590 18.50 -13.64 -14.44
C LEU A 590 17.31 -12.74 -14.77
N ARG A 591 17.17 -11.60 -14.06
CA ARG A 591 16.12 -10.61 -14.33
C ARG A 591 16.17 -10.11 -15.76
N MET A 592 17.35 -9.75 -16.30
CA MET A 592 17.48 -9.23 -17.66
C MET A 592 17.21 -10.29 -18.72
N LYS A 593 17.66 -11.53 -18.50
CA LYS A 593 17.39 -12.68 -19.38
C LYS A 593 15.90 -13.02 -19.46
N TYR A 594 15.20 -12.91 -18.34
CA TYR A 594 13.78 -13.23 -18.20
C TYR A 594 12.93 -12.00 -17.90
N LYS A 595 13.27 -10.84 -18.47
CA LYS A 595 12.57 -9.58 -18.20
C LYS A 595 11.08 -9.62 -18.56
N ASP A 596 10.67 -10.42 -19.55
CA ASP A 596 9.28 -10.62 -19.93
C ASP A 596 8.45 -11.28 -18.81
N PHE A 597 9.11 -11.95 -17.86
CA PHE A 597 8.52 -12.49 -16.65
C PHE A 597 8.77 -11.54 -15.45
N LEU A 598 10.03 -11.37 -15.05
CA LEU A 598 10.42 -10.75 -13.79
C LEU A 598 10.31 -9.20 -13.76
N ALA A 599 10.25 -8.55 -14.94
CA ALA A 599 10.07 -7.10 -15.04
C ALA A 599 8.68 -6.71 -15.57
N TYR A 600 8.17 -7.45 -16.54
CA TYR A 600 6.96 -7.12 -17.28
C TYR A 600 5.82 -8.12 -17.10
N GLY A 601 6.07 -9.27 -16.51
CA GLY A 601 5.11 -10.35 -16.36
C GLY A 601 4.23 -10.24 -15.12
N THR A 602 3.44 -11.29 -14.90
CA THR A 602 2.54 -11.43 -13.75
C THR A 602 3.05 -12.48 -12.79
N LEU A 603 3.25 -12.11 -11.54
CA LEU A 603 3.53 -13.01 -10.42
C LEU A 603 2.25 -13.75 -10.05
N ILE A 604 2.22 -15.08 -10.21
CA ILE A 604 0.99 -15.89 -10.07
C ILE A 604 0.90 -16.54 -8.69
N ASP A 605 2.02 -17.13 -8.22
CA ASP A 605 2.07 -17.87 -6.98
C ASP A 605 3.53 -18.01 -6.50
N GLU A 606 3.71 -18.51 -5.28
CA GLU A 606 4.99 -19.02 -4.82
C GLU A 606 5.19 -20.48 -5.25
N ALA A 607 6.42 -20.95 -5.19
CA ALA A 607 6.70 -22.36 -5.38
C ALA A 607 6.02 -23.19 -4.29
N ARG A 608 5.22 -24.17 -4.70
CA ARG A 608 4.52 -25.12 -3.82
C ARG A 608 5.23 -26.46 -3.89
N PHE A 609 5.41 -27.09 -2.73
CA PHE A 609 6.11 -28.35 -2.61
C PHE A 609 5.20 -29.39 -1.94
N ALA A 610 5.31 -30.65 -2.39
CA ALA A 610 4.56 -31.76 -1.81
C ALA A 610 4.97 -32.05 -0.35
N ALA A 611 6.24 -31.77 -0.02
CA ALA A 611 6.76 -31.80 1.35
C ALA A 611 7.53 -30.50 1.64
N VAL A 612 7.54 -30.10 2.89
CA VAL A 612 8.26 -28.89 3.32
C VAL A 612 9.76 -29.05 3.03
N PRO A 613 10.40 -28.15 2.26
CA PRO A 613 11.84 -28.20 2.02
C PRO A 613 12.64 -28.15 3.34
N ALA A 614 13.87 -28.65 3.31
CA ALA A 614 14.83 -28.45 4.40
C ALA A 614 14.91 -26.95 4.74
N ARG A 615 15.34 -26.63 5.95
CA ARG A 615 15.41 -25.24 6.42
C ARG A 615 16.85 -24.85 6.72
N VAL A 616 17.13 -23.56 6.52
CA VAL A 616 18.43 -22.94 6.80
C VAL A 616 18.24 -21.75 7.75
N PRO A 617 19.17 -21.56 8.70
CA PRO A 617 19.11 -20.43 9.62
C PRO A 617 19.44 -19.12 8.89
N ILE A 618 18.64 -18.11 9.12
CA ILE A 618 18.82 -16.74 8.61
C ILE A 618 19.03 -15.81 9.79
N LYS A 619 20.09 -15.00 9.69
CA LYS A 619 20.46 -13.98 10.69
C LYS A 619 20.31 -12.60 10.10
N TRP A 620 19.52 -11.78 10.75
CA TRP A 620 19.22 -10.44 10.26
C TRP A 620 19.22 -9.40 11.38
N ARG A 621 19.80 -8.23 11.10
CA ARG A 621 19.77 -7.07 11.99
C ARG A 621 19.05 -5.93 11.30
N PRO A 622 17.75 -5.74 11.54
CA PRO A 622 16.96 -4.67 10.90
C PRO A 622 17.44 -3.29 11.37
N ARG A 623 17.45 -2.32 10.48
CA ARG A 623 17.83 -0.94 10.82
C ARG A 623 16.71 -0.20 11.55
N TRP A 624 15.48 -0.30 11.07
CA TRP A 624 14.35 0.53 11.52
C TRP A 624 13.34 -0.19 12.40
N VAL A 625 13.39 -1.50 12.47
CA VAL A 625 12.47 -2.34 13.25
C VAL A 625 13.21 -2.92 14.45
N ASN A 626 12.50 -3.11 15.57
CA ASN A 626 13.05 -3.70 16.81
C ASN A 626 14.34 -3.03 17.31
N ARG A 627 14.55 -1.73 17.03
CA ARG A 627 15.72 -0.94 17.41
C ARG A 627 17.05 -1.58 17.01
N GLY A 628 17.08 -2.27 15.85
CA GLY A 628 18.28 -2.93 15.34
C GLY A 628 18.70 -4.18 16.10
N LYS A 629 17.82 -4.79 16.90
CA LYS A 629 18.12 -6.06 17.59
C LYS A 629 18.23 -7.18 16.58
N PRO A 630 19.25 -8.06 16.70
CA PRO A 630 19.38 -9.24 15.84
C PRO A 630 18.12 -10.11 15.90
N GLN A 631 17.75 -10.64 14.76
CA GLN A 631 16.67 -11.61 14.59
C GLN A 631 17.24 -12.85 13.92
N GLU A 632 16.81 -14.02 14.37
CA GLU A 632 17.14 -15.30 13.76
C GLU A 632 15.85 -16.07 13.49
N PHE A 633 15.76 -16.69 12.33
CA PHE A 633 14.66 -17.54 11.94
C PHE A 633 15.12 -18.56 10.89
N ASP A 634 14.37 -19.65 10.75
CA ASP A 634 14.65 -20.64 9.73
C ASP A 634 13.84 -20.34 8.46
N ALA A 635 14.52 -20.26 7.30
CA ALA A 635 13.89 -20.14 5.99
C ALA A 635 13.95 -21.47 5.22
N PRO A 636 13.05 -21.73 4.26
CA PRO A 636 13.18 -22.86 3.35
C PRO A 636 14.50 -22.82 2.57
N ALA A 637 15.19 -23.95 2.46
CA ALA A 637 16.41 -24.07 1.66
C ALA A 637 16.16 -23.90 0.17
N VAL A 638 14.97 -24.25 -0.30
CA VAL A 638 14.50 -23.98 -1.67
C VAL A 638 13.36 -22.99 -1.63
N ILE A 639 13.51 -21.90 -2.37
CA ILE A 639 12.48 -20.87 -2.55
C ILE A 639 12.21 -20.69 -4.05
N GLY A 640 11.04 -20.15 -4.39
CA GLY A 640 10.71 -19.90 -5.79
C GLY A 640 9.37 -19.24 -6.00
N ASN A 641 9.13 -18.81 -7.24
CA ASN A 641 7.90 -18.15 -7.64
C ASN A 641 7.47 -18.55 -9.05
N LEU A 642 6.17 -18.65 -9.23
CA LEU A 642 5.52 -18.94 -10.50
C LEU A 642 5.15 -17.63 -11.19
N TRP A 643 5.62 -17.44 -12.42
CA TRP A 643 5.41 -16.26 -13.21
C TRP A 643 4.80 -16.57 -14.56
N ARG A 644 3.97 -15.65 -15.06
CA ARG A 644 3.47 -15.64 -16.42
C ARG A 644 4.10 -14.47 -17.17
N ASN A 645 4.47 -14.68 -18.44
CA ASN A 645 5.11 -13.65 -19.25
C ASN A 645 4.16 -12.48 -19.57
N SER A 646 4.71 -11.37 -20.06
CA SER A 646 3.97 -10.15 -20.40
C SER A 646 2.95 -10.33 -21.53
N ALA A 647 3.12 -11.33 -22.37
CA ALA A 647 2.21 -11.70 -23.46
C ALA A 647 1.06 -12.62 -23.01
N ASP A 648 1.07 -13.10 -21.75
CA ASP A 648 0.09 -14.04 -21.17
C ASP A 648 0.06 -15.41 -21.86
N THR A 649 1.16 -15.82 -22.48
CA THR A 649 1.26 -17.04 -23.29
C THR A 649 2.09 -18.15 -22.67
N GLU A 650 2.96 -17.82 -21.73
CA GLU A 650 3.91 -18.77 -21.15
C GLU A 650 4.02 -18.59 -19.63
N THR A 651 4.05 -19.70 -18.91
CA THR A 651 4.27 -19.75 -17.47
C THR A 651 5.64 -20.39 -17.19
N ARG A 652 6.37 -19.89 -16.20
CA ARG A 652 7.62 -20.44 -15.71
C ARG A 652 7.71 -20.44 -14.21
N LEU A 653 8.28 -21.52 -13.67
CA LEU A 653 8.61 -21.63 -12.27
C LEU A 653 10.11 -21.32 -12.09
N PHE A 654 10.40 -20.28 -11.33
CA PHE A 654 11.76 -19.90 -10.94
C PHE A 654 12.05 -20.49 -9.57
N LEU A 655 13.09 -21.29 -9.46
CA LEU A 655 13.52 -21.94 -8.22
C LEU A 655 14.94 -21.56 -7.87
N ALA A 656 15.22 -21.49 -6.58
CA ALA A 656 16.57 -21.25 -6.07
C ALA A 656 16.86 -22.13 -4.85
N ASN A 657 17.98 -22.82 -4.85
CA ASN A 657 18.55 -23.42 -3.67
C ASN A 657 19.47 -22.40 -3.00
N ILE A 658 19.09 -21.93 -1.80
CA ILE A 658 19.86 -20.93 -1.05
C ILE A 658 20.86 -21.57 -0.07
N SER A 659 20.89 -22.90 0.02
CA SER A 659 21.73 -23.65 0.95
C SER A 659 23.05 -24.12 0.33
N ASP A 660 23.99 -24.50 1.18
CA ASP A 660 25.28 -25.08 0.81
C ASP A 660 25.22 -26.59 0.52
N ALA A 661 24.01 -27.17 0.53
CA ALA A 661 23.78 -28.58 0.24
C ALA A 661 22.86 -28.77 -0.97
N GLU A 662 23.03 -29.88 -1.69
CA GLU A 662 22.07 -30.29 -2.72
C GLU A 662 20.70 -30.52 -2.12
N GLN A 663 19.64 -30.07 -2.80
CA GLN A 663 18.26 -30.19 -2.37
C GLN A 663 17.43 -30.91 -3.43
N THR A 664 16.67 -31.90 -3.03
CA THR A 664 15.67 -32.55 -3.90
C THR A 664 14.27 -32.21 -3.40
N VAL A 665 13.44 -31.66 -4.27
CA VAL A 665 12.08 -31.23 -3.95
C VAL A 665 11.10 -31.78 -4.98
N THR A 666 9.88 -32.12 -4.53
CA THR A 666 8.77 -32.51 -5.41
C THR A 666 7.78 -31.35 -5.45
N LEU A 667 7.46 -30.87 -6.65
CA LEU A 667 6.62 -29.70 -6.91
C LEU A 667 5.13 -30.02 -6.77
N ALA A 668 4.35 -29.01 -6.38
CA ALA A 668 2.90 -29.08 -6.22
C ALA A 668 2.13 -27.93 -6.91
N ASN A 669 2.79 -27.05 -7.65
CA ASN A 669 2.13 -26.03 -8.45
C ASN A 669 1.42 -26.66 -9.67
N ASP A 670 0.31 -26.08 -10.10
CA ASP A 670 -0.39 -26.48 -11.34
C ASP A 670 0.57 -26.47 -12.54
N GLY A 671 0.55 -27.53 -13.34
CA GLY A 671 1.47 -27.76 -14.45
C GLY A 671 2.86 -28.28 -14.06
N PHE A 672 3.09 -28.54 -12.76
CA PHE A 672 4.35 -29.08 -12.23
C PHE A 672 4.13 -30.19 -11.20
N VAL A 673 2.89 -30.55 -10.90
CA VAL A 673 2.52 -31.49 -9.83
C VAL A 673 3.22 -32.82 -10.00
N GLY A 674 3.93 -33.28 -8.95
CA GLY A 674 4.63 -34.56 -8.91
C GLY A 674 6.03 -34.55 -9.55
N ARG A 675 6.40 -33.47 -10.24
CA ARG A 675 7.76 -33.33 -10.80
C ARG A 675 8.78 -33.17 -9.69
N THR A 676 9.81 -34.01 -9.72
CA THR A 676 10.92 -33.95 -8.77
C THR A 676 12.12 -33.27 -9.42
N VAL A 677 12.71 -32.33 -8.69
CA VAL A 677 13.85 -31.52 -9.15
C VAL A 677 14.96 -31.59 -8.11
N THR A 678 16.17 -31.90 -8.57
CA THR A 678 17.38 -31.86 -7.74
C THR A 678 18.17 -30.60 -8.08
N LEU A 679 18.41 -29.78 -7.09
CA LEU A 679 19.07 -28.49 -7.18
C LEU A 679 20.42 -28.53 -6.49
N PRO A 680 21.54 -28.43 -7.19
CA PRO A 680 22.86 -28.26 -6.58
C PRO A 680 22.89 -27.07 -5.60
N PRO A 681 23.91 -26.98 -4.72
CA PRO A 681 24.11 -25.81 -3.89
C PRO A 681 24.09 -24.52 -4.72
N HIS A 682 23.33 -23.53 -4.24
CA HIS A 682 23.23 -22.19 -4.83
C HIS A 682 22.64 -22.13 -6.26
N ALA A 683 22.06 -23.23 -6.76
CA ALA A 683 21.48 -23.28 -8.10
C ALA A 683 20.28 -22.33 -8.27
N LEU A 684 20.19 -21.77 -9.47
CA LEU A 684 19.03 -21.01 -9.98
C LEU A 684 18.48 -21.77 -11.19
N GLU A 685 17.26 -22.28 -11.09
CA GLU A 685 16.61 -23.06 -12.14
C GLU A 685 15.32 -22.39 -12.61
N VAL A 686 15.05 -22.50 -13.93
CA VAL A 686 13.85 -21.96 -14.55
C VAL A 686 13.15 -23.06 -15.34
N LEU A 687 12.02 -23.50 -14.83
CA LEU A 687 11.29 -24.65 -15.35
C LEU A 687 10.09 -24.20 -16.20
N ARG A 688 9.80 -24.99 -17.25
CA ARG A 688 8.55 -24.91 -18.01
C ARG A 688 7.55 -25.93 -17.47
N PRO A 689 6.24 -25.66 -17.58
CA PRO A 689 5.22 -26.68 -17.39
C PRO A 689 5.44 -27.86 -18.34
N GLU A 690 5.05 -29.05 -17.94
CA GLU A 690 5.05 -30.24 -18.78
C GLU A 690 3.89 -30.21 -19.74
#